data_a10aa09f67725edb02c2df2f35367374
#
_entry.id   a10aa09f67725edb02c2df2f35367374
#
_cell.length_a   1.000
_cell.length_b   1.000
_cell.length_c   1.000
_cell.angle_alpha   90.00
_cell.angle_beta   90.00
_cell.angle_gamma   90.00
#
_symmetry.space_group_name_H-M   'P 1'
#
loop_
_entity.id
_entity.type
_entity.pdbx_description
1 polymer ?
#
loop_
_entity_poly.entity_id
_entity_poly.type
_entity_poly.pdbx_seq_one_letter_code
_entity_poly.pdbx_strand_id
1 'polypeptide(L)'
;MSDINGSKPTNFPLDESKLSFKIPRDEHPRENLLKLGSMITNRIGLKATADDPEYWGLASVMTDEMVEVALKMGVRKPKTTEQLMKLTKMEREPLEKLLTEMAWLGIVEYNWENLDGKNPNHEKRWILPLFVPGSAEFLNMRKSQIDQNPEVAAFFERMTFLPLEKITPMVPPGGSGIGMHVIPVEKAIESENEAIGLEKISYWLDKYEGKYAKSMCSCRASRQKLGEGCGDDPENWCIAVGDMADYVVETQRGEYITKEEALDIFRRAEENGFVHQITNIDGEQKIFAICNCNVNICNALRTSQLFNTPNMSRSAYVAKVESENCVACGRCVEGCPAGAVKLGQKLCTKDGPITYPRQELPDDHEWGPEKWAIDYRDKNRVNCYTTGTAPCKTACPAHIAVQGYLKLAAQGKYKEALQLIKRDNPFPAVCGRICNRRCEDACTRGTIDQAVAIDEVKRFIAQQDLNAETRFVPEKVIPKVDGEFEEKIAIIGGGPAGLSCAYYLAEKGYRPTVFEKEKQPGGMLMHGIPEFRLEKDVIEAEIDVLRALGVEFHCGVEVGRDVTIPELREQGYKGFYVAIGLQSGGKLGVPGEDAEGVKAGIELMREVNLEGKKSLSGRVVVIGGGNIGADVARTALRCGAEKVSLYCLEDYDSMPMGVEDRTECEEDGIEIHAGWGQTEVLAENGRCSGIRFRKCLSVRNAEGRFAPTFDDNTTEEVPCDMVLYCIGQKVDWKGLLTGTAVELNPNGTAKADPVTYQTAEPDIFVGGDVYTGQKFAIDAIAAGKQGAVSLHRWVQDATLTIGRDKREFIELDKNNLLLEEASYDNTPRQRIGYNETLRKTFKDGRVAFTEEQVKAETARCLGCGASVVDPNKCIGCGICTTRCAFDAIHLHRDLPECSTMRSAEDKMKGILPYMIKRKIRIRRAKKAEKRNG
;
A
#
# COMPACT_ATOMS: atom_id res chain seq x y z
N MET A 1 8.90 21.17 -15.28
CA MET A 1 9.12 19.96 -14.46
C MET A 1 8.36 18.84 -15.15
N SER A 2 9.06 17.91 -15.76
CA SER A 2 8.45 16.77 -16.43
C SER A 2 7.75 15.90 -15.38
N ASP A 3 6.57 15.41 -15.72
CA ASP A 3 5.85 14.39 -14.94
C ASP A 3 6.68 13.11 -14.89
N ILE A 4 7.63 13.08 -13.97
CA ILE A 4 8.30 11.85 -13.61
C ILE A 4 7.34 11.10 -12.71
N ASN A 5 6.50 10.27 -13.35
CA ASN A 5 5.68 9.23 -12.71
C ASN A 5 4.75 9.66 -11.56
N GLY A 6 3.83 10.60 -11.82
CA GLY A 6 2.63 10.75 -10.99
C GLY A 6 2.80 11.10 -9.51
N SER A 7 3.97 11.46 -9.04
CA SER A 7 4.25 11.62 -7.61
C SER A 7 4.84 12.97 -7.26
N LYS A 8 4.43 14.03 -7.97
CA LYS A 8 4.50 15.34 -7.32
C LYS A 8 3.65 15.24 -6.08
N PRO A 9 4.14 15.77 -4.91
CA PRO A 9 3.25 15.97 -3.79
C PRO A 9 2.04 16.70 -4.34
N THR A 10 0.87 16.09 -4.24
CA THR A 10 -0.37 16.73 -4.61
C THR A 10 -0.36 18.13 -3.99
N ASN A 11 -0.72 19.17 -4.77
CA ASN A 11 -0.67 20.59 -4.40
C ASN A 11 0.72 21.25 -4.22
N PHE A 12 1.62 20.99 -5.11
CA PHE A 12 2.79 21.85 -5.20
C PHE A 12 2.84 22.63 -6.53
N PRO A 13 2.58 23.93 -6.55
CA PRO A 13 1.87 24.76 -5.55
C PRO A 13 0.38 24.39 -5.46
N LEU A 14 -0.34 24.87 -4.40
CA LEU A 14 -1.78 24.65 -4.23
C LEU A 14 -2.52 25.09 -5.52
N ASP A 15 -3.19 24.14 -6.15
CA ASP A 15 -3.99 24.39 -7.35
C ASP A 15 -5.37 24.88 -6.96
N GLU A 16 -5.54 26.20 -6.90
CA GLU A 16 -6.80 26.83 -6.50
C GLU A 16 -7.98 26.42 -7.39
N SER A 17 -7.72 25.99 -8.65
CA SER A 17 -8.79 25.56 -9.56
C SER A 17 -9.48 24.25 -9.14
N LYS A 18 -8.82 23.46 -8.29
CA LYS A 18 -9.34 22.18 -7.77
C LYS A 18 -10.05 22.31 -6.43
N LEU A 19 -10.04 23.50 -5.82
CA LEU A 19 -10.74 23.74 -4.57
C LEU A 19 -12.24 23.83 -4.79
N SER A 20 -13.02 23.24 -3.88
CA SER A 20 -14.48 23.39 -3.85
C SER A 20 -14.95 24.77 -3.35
N PHE A 21 -14.02 25.64 -2.98
CA PHE A 21 -14.26 26.98 -2.45
C PHE A 21 -13.20 27.95 -3.02
N LYS A 22 -13.49 29.26 -2.91
CA LYS A 22 -12.57 30.30 -3.36
C LYS A 22 -11.77 30.86 -2.18
N ILE A 23 -10.46 31.04 -2.38
CA ILE A 23 -9.63 31.76 -1.42
C ILE A 23 -10.06 33.23 -1.42
N PRO A 24 -10.37 33.81 -0.27
CA PRO A 24 -10.78 35.21 -0.17
C PRO A 24 -9.67 36.14 -0.70
N ARG A 25 -10.08 37.14 -1.49
CA ARG A 25 -9.22 38.22 -1.94
C ARG A 25 -9.86 39.53 -1.47
N ASP A 26 -9.10 40.34 -0.73
CA ASP A 26 -9.57 41.57 -0.15
C ASP A 26 -8.97 42.78 -0.90
N GLU A 27 -9.81 43.52 -1.59
CA GLU A 27 -9.37 44.73 -2.32
C GLU A 27 -9.00 45.88 -1.37
N HIS A 28 -9.55 45.87 -0.14
CA HIS A 28 -9.28 46.86 0.89
C HIS A 28 -8.82 46.21 2.19
N PRO A 29 -7.53 45.72 2.22
CA PRO A 29 -7.05 44.95 3.34
C PRO A 29 -7.03 45.73 4.64
N ARG A 30 -7.41 45.04 5.72
CA ARG A 30 -7.43 45.57 7.09
C ARG A 30 -6.00 45.75 7.63
N GLU A 31 -5.52 46.99 7.80
CA GLU A 31 -4.14 47.27 8.18
C GLU A 31 -3.68 46.58 9.47
N ASN A 32 -4.54 46.58 10.49
CA ASN A 32 -4.21 45.95 11.78
C ASN A 32 -4.10 44.44 11.65
N LEU A 33 -4.89 43.80 10.80
CA LEU A 33 -4.76 42.37 10.50
C LEU A 33 -3.46 42.05 9.77
N LEU A 34 -3.00 42.89 8.82
CA LEU A 34 -1.67 42.76 8.18
C LEU A 34 -0.55 42.89 9.20
N LYS A 35 -0.68 43.80 10.17
CA LYS A 35 0.31 43.92 11.26
C LYS A 35 0.33 42.64 12.12
N LEU A 36 -0.87 42.11 12.48
CA LEU A 36 -1.00 40.89 13.26
C LEU A 36 -0.38 39.68 12.51
N GLY A 37 -0.75 39.49 11.25
CA GLY A 37 -0.17 38.41 10.41
C GLY A 37 1.35 38.46 10.34
N SER A 38 1.91 39.65 10.16
CA SER A 38 3.37 39.87 10.16
C SER A 38 4.00 39.57 11.52
N MET A 39 3.30 39.85 12.61
CA MET A 39 3.79 39.64 13.98
C MET A 39 3.83 38.17 14.37
N ILE A 40 2.76 37.41 14.09
CA ILE A 40 2.64 36.00 14.53
C ILE A 40 3.50 35.03 13.70
N THR A 41 3.76 35.34 12.45
CA THR A 41 4.60 34.46 11.59
C THR A 41 6.08 34.66 11.81
N ASN A 42 6.46 35.75 12.51
CA ASN A 42 7.86 36.06 12.76
C ASN A 42 8.71 36.05 11.47
N ARG A 43 8.15 36.59 10.39
CA ARG A 43 8.86 36.77 9.11
C ARG A 43 10.02 37.73 9.35
N ILE A 44 11.24 37.26 9.32
CA ILE A 44 12.46 38.04 9.56
C ILE A 44 12.47 39.30 8.65
N GLY A 45 11.90 40.41 9.12
CA GLY A 45 11.88 41.70 8.42
C GLY A 45 10.95 41.83 7.21
N LEU A 46 10.14 40.80 6.88
CA LEU A 46 9.15 40.87 5.80
C LEU A 46 7.77 41.17 6.37
N LYS A 47 7.02 42.03 5.71
CA LYS A 47 5.62 42.33 6.03
C LYS A 47 4.68 41.40 5.26
N ALA A 48 3.60 40.98 5.91
CA ALA A 48 2.52 40.26 5.22
C ALA A 48 1.76 41.22 4.30
N THR A 49 1.31 40.69 3.17
CA THR A 49 0.45 41.37 2.20
C THR A 49 -0.96 40.74 2.21
N ALA A 50 -1.91 41.35 1.52
CA ALA A 50 -3.28 40.81 1.41
C ALA A 50 -3.34 39.44 0.67
N ASP A 51 -2.35 39.15 -0.16
CA ASP A 51 -2.24 37.87 -0.89
C ASP A 51 -1.60 36.76 -0.06
N ASP A 52 -1.04 37.10 1.08
CA ASP A 52 -0.38 36.14 1.96
C ASP A 52 -1.40 35.36 2.80
N PRO A 53 -1.16 34.03 3.02
CA PRO A 53 -2.09 33.19 3.80
C PRO A 53 -2.30 33.71 5.23
N GLU A 54 -1.33 34.35 5.83
CA GLU A 54 -1.43 34.96 7.15
C GLU A 54 -2.51 36.06 7.21
N TYR A 55 -2.77 36.71 6.10
CA TYR A 55 -3.84 37.71 6.04
C TYR A 55 -5.20 37.05 5.80
N TRP A 56 -5.39 36.42 4.64
CA TRP A 56 -6.72 35.93 4.26
C TRP A 56 -7.22 34.75 5.13
N GLY A 57 -6.31 33.93 5.69
CA GLY A 57 -6.66 32.87 6.62
C GLY A 57 -7.18 33.41 7.96
N LEU A 58 -6.61 34.50 8.48
CA LEU A 58 -7.11 35.16 9.67
C LEU A 58 -8.32 36.06 9.37
N ALA A 59 -8.38 36.64 8.18
CA ALA A 59 -9.48 37.54 7.78
C ALA A 59 -10.84 36.83 7.78
N SER A 60 -10.85 35.53 7.51
CA SER A 60 -12.08 34.72 7.49
C SER A 60 -12.67 34.45 8.88
N VAL A 61 -11.86 34.57 9.94
CA VAL A 61 -12.27 34.16 11.30
C VAL A 61 -12.16 35.28 12.36
N MET A 62 -11.41 36.36 12.11
CA MET A 62 -11.19 37.41 13.11
C MET A 62 -11.96 38.70 12.85
N THR A 63 -12.59 39.21 13.87
CA THR A 63 -13.15 40.59 13.89
C THR A 63 -12.04 41.62 14.16
N ASP A 64 -12.30 42.89 13.89
CA ASP A 64 -11.34 43.97 14.15
C ASP A 64 -11.05 44.14 15.65
N GLU A 65 -12.04 43.91 16.50
CA GLU A 65 -11.86 43.92 17.96
C GLU A 65 -10.94 42.82 18.45
N MET A 66 -11.08 41.60 17.91
CA MET A 66 -10.15 40.47 18.19
C MET A 66 -8.72 40.80 17.74
N VAL A 67 -8.56 41.42 16.58
CA VAL A 67 -7.25 41.85 16.07
C VAL A 67 -6.60 42.88 16.98
N GLU A 68 -7.34 43.85 17.47
CA GLU A 68 -6.84 44.86 18.39
C GLU A 68 -6.34 44.26 19.70
N VAL A 69 -7.11 43.35 20.30
CA VAL A 69 -6.73 42.63 21.50
C VAL A 69 -5.47 41.80 21.25
N ALA A 70 -5.43 41.01 20.18
CA ALA A 70 -4.27 40.19 19.82
C ALA A 70 -2.98 41.00 19.66
N LEU A 71 -3.04 42.17 18.99
CA LEU A 71 -1.89 43.06 18.84
C LEU A 71 -1.32 43.54 20.18
N LYS A 72 -2.18 43.75 21.21
CA LYS A 72 -1.75 44.17 22.55
C LYS A 72 -1.23 42.99 23.40
N MET A 73 -1.57 41.75 23.06
CA MET A 73 -1.05 40.57 23.80
C MET A 73 0.45 40.37 23.58
N GLY A 74 0.90 40.54 22.36
CA GLY A 74 2.25 40.13 21.93
C GLY A 74 2.44 38.64 21.91
N VAL A 75 3.18 38.15 20.90
CA VAL A 75 3.40 36.72 20.66
C VAL A 75 4.15 36.07 21.80
N ARG A 76 3.65 34.94 22.28
CA ARG A 76 4.25 34.07 23.34
C ARG A 76 4.50 34.81 24.69
N LYS A 77 3.68 35.80 24.99
CA LYS A 77 3.76 36.56 26.24
C LYS A 77 2.53 36.26 27.09
N PRO A 78 2.57 35.27 27.99
CA PRO A 78 1.42 34.96 28.85
C PRO A 78 0.97 36.19 29.68
N LYS A 79 -0.31 36.43 29.72
CA LYS A 79 -0.92 37.56 30.47
C LYS A 79 -2.20 37.13 31.19
N THR A 80 -2.37 37.58 32.40
CA THR A 80 -3.65 37.44 33.13
C THR A 80 -4.73 38.37 32.53
N THR A 81 -5.99 38.08 32.82
CA THR A 81 -7.10 38.95 32.40
C THR A 81 -6.91 40.40 32.90
N GLU A 82 -6.43 40.59 34.16
CA GLU A 82 -6.16 41.94 34.72
C GLU A 82 -5.09 42.70 33.93
N GLN A 83 -4.04 42.02 33.50
CA GLN A 83 -3.00 42.64 32.68
C GLN A 83 -3.55 43.06 31.31
N LEU A 84 -4.43 42.25 30.73
CA LEU A 84 -5.07 42.56 29.44
C LEU A 84 -6.07 43.68 29.57
N MET A 85 -6.87 43.75 30.66
CA MET A 85 -7.76 44.90 30.94
C MET A 85 -6.99 46.21 30.96
N LYS A 86 -5.83 46.28 31.60
CA LYS A 86 -4.96 47.46 31.62
C LYS A 86 -4.47 47.86 30.24
N LEU A 87 -4.16 46.90 29.40
CA LEU A 87 -3.64 47.14 28.04
C LEU A 87 -4.72 47.49 27.03
N THR A 88 -5.89 46.85 27.13
CA THR A 88 -7.00 47.00 26.19
C THR A 88 -7.94 48.13 26.61
N LYS A 89 -7.99 48.45 27.89
CA LYS A 89 -8.95 49.35 28.55
C LYS A 89 -10.39 48.81 28.47
N MET A 90 -10.56 47.52 28.30
CA MET A 90 -11.85 46.85 28.33
C MET A 90 -12.22 46.46 29.77
N GLU A 91 -13.52 46.42 30.06
CA GLU A 91 -14.04 45.79 31.26
C GLU A 91 -13.85 44.29 31.25
N ARG A 92 -13.86 43.64 32.43
CA ARG A 92 -13.54 42.18 32.56
C ARG A 92 -14.44 41.30 31.73
N GLU A 93 -15.76 41.42 31.88
CA GLU A 93 -16.73 40.51 31.27
C GLU A 93 -16.69 40.54 29.72
N PRO A 94 -16.71 41.70 29.05
CA PRO A 94 -16.54 41.78 27.61
C PRO A 94 -15.21 41.22 27.12
N LEU A 95 -14.11 41.48 27.85
CA LEU A 95 -12.78 40.99 27.49
C LEU A 95 -12.68 39.45 27.62
N GLU A 96 -13.15 38.89 28.75
CA GLU A 96 -13.13 37.42 28.93
C GLU A 96 -14.03 36.72 27.93
N LYS A 97 -15.17 37.28 27.57
CA LYS A 97 -16.02 36.77 26.48
C LYS A 97 -15.26 36.73 25.15
N LEU A 98 -14.62 37.85 24.79
CA LEU A 98 -13.84 37.95 23.55
C LEU A 98 -12.64 36.99 23.53
N LEU A 99 -11.90 36.91 24.62
CA LEU A 99 -10.76 35.96 24.75
C LEU A 99 -11.22 34.51 24.68
N THR A 100 -12.35 34.16 25.25
CA THR A 100 -12.95 32.84 25.17
C THR A 100 -13.36 32.51 23.74
N GLU A 101 -13.95 33.46 23.01
CA GLU A 101 -14.29 33.31 21.60
C GLU A 101 -13.02 33.14 20.73
N MET A 102 -11.97 33.93 20.98
CA MET A 102 -10.68 33.78 20.29
C MET A 102 -10.03 32.43 20.59
N ALA A 103 -10.14 31.90 21.80
CA ALA A 103 -9.68 30.56 22.15
C ALA A 103 -10.53 29.47 21.47
N TRP A 104 -11.84 29.65 21.42
CA TRP A 104 -12.76 28.78 20.69
C TRP A 104 -12.41 28.70 19.19
N LEU A 105 -12.06 29.82 18.57
CA LEU A 105 -11.60 29.90 17.19
C LEU A 105 -10.20 29.27 17.03
N GLY A 106 -9.36 29.25 18.05
CA GLY A 106 -7.98 28.76 18.00
C GLY A 106 -6.93 29.84 17.72
N ILE A 107 -7.29 31.09 17.90
CA ILE A 107 -6.40 32.26 17.75
C ILE A 107 -5.52 32.44 18.97
N VAL A 108 -6.05 32.22 20.18
CA VAL A 108 -5.30 32.28 21.45
C VAL A 108 -5.37 30.95 22.17
N GLU A 109 -4.34 30.65 22.92
CA GLU A 109 -4.30 29.56 23.88
C GLU A 109 -4.27 30.09 25.30
N TYR A 110 -4.40 29.22 26.30
CA TYR A 110 -4.25 29.57 27.69
C TYR A 110 -3.67 28.41 28.51
N ASN A 111 -3.08 28.75 29.63
CA ASN A 111 -2.59 27.78 30.61
C ASN A 111 -2.62 28.38 32.04
N TRP A 112 -2.35 27.50 33.01
CA TRP A 112 -2.25 27.84 34.44
C TRP A 112 -0.85 27.58 35.00
N GLU A 113 0.11 27.26 34.15
CA GLU A 113 1.47 26.84 34.53
C GLU A 113 2.26 27.97 35.21
N ASN A 114 3.23 27.57 36.04
CA ASN A 114 4.18 28.45 36.69
C ASN A 114 5.63 28.10 36.37
N LEU A 115 5.91 27.69 35.12
CA LEU A 115 7.24 27.28 34.69
C LEU A 115 8.27 28.42 34.74
N ASP A 116 7.81 29.66 34.56
CA ASP A 116 8.63 30.88 34.59
C ASP A 116 8.68 31.55 35.98
N GLY A 117 8.06 30.96 37.00
CA GLY A 117 7.94 31.50 38.33
C GLY A 117 7.07 32.76 38.50
N LYS A 118 6.36 33.15 37.41
CA LYS A 118 5.53 34.38 37.38
C LYS A 118 4.05 34.16 37.58
N ASN A 119 3.65 32.92 37.86
CA ASN A 119 2.27 32.52 38.09
C ASN A 119 2.11 31.67 39.37
N PRO A 120 2.55 32.16 40.54
CA PRO A 120 2.51 31.40 41.78
C PRO A 120 1.11 31.01 42.24
N ASN A 121 0.10 31.72 41.82
CA ASN A 121 -1.30 31.47 42.16
C ASN A 121 -2.01 30.56 41.12
N HIS A 122 -1.32 30.08 40.10
CA HIS A 122 -1.89 29.29 39.02
C HIS A 122 -3.14 29.96 38.37
N GLU A 123 -3.09 31.26 38.11
CA GLU A 123 -4.15 32.04 37.46
C GLU A 123 -4.14 31.69 35.95
N LYS A 124 -5.32 31.73 35.34
CA LYS A 124 -5.46 31.54 33.89
C LYS A 124 -4.73 32.65 33.14
N ARG A 125 -3.79 32.29 32.30
CA ARG A 125 -2.99 33.19 31.46
C ARG A 125 -3.27 32.94 30.00
N TRP A 126 -3.63 33.98 29.29
CA TRP A 126 -3.94 34.03 27.87
C TRP A 126 -2.66 34.28 27.08
N ILE A 127 -2.47 33.54 25.97
CA ILE A 127 -1.26 33.57 25.16
C ILE A 127 -1.66 33.68 23.68
N LEU A 128 -1.09 34.64 22.97
CA LEU A 128 -1.11 34.63 21.51
C LEU A 128 0.03 33.71 21.03
N PRO A 129 -0.25 32.53 20.49
CA PRO A 129 0.80 31.59 20.09
C PRO A 129 1.56 32.08 18.86
N LEU A 130 2.62 31.35 18.48
CA LEU A 130 3.14 31.42 17.12
C LEU A 130 2.05 30.96 16.15
N PHE A 131 2.22 31.30 14.88
CA PHE A 131 1.28 30.86 13.88
C PHE A 131 1.43 29.35 13.56
N VAL A 132 2.67 28.86 13.41
CA VAL A 132 3.02 27.45 13.21
C VAL A 132 4.29 27.14 14.01
N PRO A 133 4.29 26.17 14.90
CA PRO A 133 3.14 25.47 15.48
C PRO A 133 2.36 26.38 16.45
N GLY A 134 1.05 26.32 16.38
CA GLY A 134 0.17 27.12 17.24
C GLY A 134 -1.21 27.38 16.65
N SER A 135 -1.57 28.65 16.38
CA SER A 135 -2.93 28.99 15.93
C SER A 135 -3.33 28.32 14.60
N ALA A 136 -2.39 28.07 13.70
CA ALA A 136 -2.69 27.38 12.44
C ALA A 136 -3.18 25.95 12.68
N GLU A 137 -2.58 25.23 13.61
CA GLU A 137 -3.02 23.90 14.02
C GLU A 137 -4.38 23.98 14.70
N PHE A 138 -4.57 24.88 15.67
CA PHE A 138 -5.81 24.98 16.43
C PHE A 138 -7.01 25.33 15.56
N LEU A 139 -6.84 26.19 14.55
CA LEU A 139 -7.87 26.51 13.55
C LEU A 139 -8.33 25.29 12.74
N ASN A 140 -7.46 24.30 12.58
CA ASN A 140 -7.71 23.07 11.82
C ASN A 140 -7.97 21.82 12.70
N MET A 141 -8.17 21.98 14.01
CA MET A 141 -8.43 20.87 14.94
C MET A 141 -9.89 20.71 15.31
N ARG A 142 -10.83 21.31 14.57
CA ARG A 142 -12.27 21.17 14.80
C ARG A 142 -13.01 21.11 13.47
N LYS A 143 -13.73 20.02 13.25
CA LYS A 143 -14.41 19.75 11.97
C LYS A 143 -15.42 20.85 11.61
N SER A 144 -16.26 21.28 12.58
CA SER A 144 -17.23 22.36 12.34
C SER A 144 -16.58 23.66 11.90
N GLN A 145 -15.40 23.99 12.42
CA GLN A 145 -14.62 25.17 12.02
C GLN A 145 -14.16 25.08 10.57
N ILE A 146 -13.62 23.94 10.17
CA ILE A 146 -13.14 23.70 8.79
C ILE A 146 -14.32 23.66 7.81
N ASP A 147 -15.46 23.11 8.22
CA ASP A 147 -16.66 23.04 7.37
C ASP A 147 -17.28 24.40 7.13
N GLN A 148 -17.28 25.28 8.15
CA GLN A 148 -17.80 26.66 8.06
C GLN A 148 -16.83 27.60 7.33
N ASN A 149 -15.51 27.43 7.51
CA ASN A 149 -14.45 28.28 6.96
C ASN A 149 -13.38 27.42 6.29
N PRO A 150 -13.67 26.81 5.12
CA PRO A 150 -12.75 25.86 4.47
C PRO A 150 -11.43 26.51 4.03
N GLU A 151 -11.38 27.82 3.87
CA GLU A 151 -10.17 28.57 3.58
C GLU A 151 -9.09 28.44 4.67
N VAL A 152 -9.45 28.07 5.92
CA VAL A 152 -8.45 27.82 6.97
C VAL A 152 -7.59 26.57 6.66
N ALA A 153 -8.14 25.59 5.94
CA ALA A 153 -7.38 24.44 5.47
C ALA A 153 -6.38 24.84 4.37
N ALA A 154 -6.82 25.67 3.44
CA ALA A 154 -5.96 26.15 2.35
C ALA A 154 -4.82 27.03 2.87
N PHE A 155 -5.08 27.93 3.81
CA PHE A 155 -4.01 28.74 4.37
C PHE A 155 -2.97 27.91 5.13
N PHE A 156 -3.38 26.87 5.86
CA PHE A 156 -2.46 25.99 6.59
C PHE A 156 -1.52 25.26 5.62
N GLU A 157 -2.04 24.82 4.48
CA GLU A 157 -1.24 24.22 3.42
C GLU A 157 -0.27 25.23 2.79
N ARG A 158 -0.76 26.41 2.46
CA ARG A 158 0.08 27.50 1.91
C ARG A 158 1.20 27.92 2.87
N MET A 159 0.93 27.94 4.17
CA MET A 159 1.95 28.20 5.20
C MET A 159 3.04 27.15 5.23
N THR A 160 2.74 25.89 4.89
CA THR A 160 3.73 24.85 4.77
C THR A 160 4.72 25.17 3.63
N PHE A 161 4.23 25.66 2.49
CA PHE A 161 5.08 25.96 1.35
C PHE A 161 5.88 27.27 1.52
N LEU A 162 5.22 28.37 1.77
CA LEU A 162 5.83 29.68 1.68
C LEU A 162 6.98 29.94 2.67
N PRO A 163 6.87 29.66 3.98
CA PRO A 163 7.98 29.84 4.89
C PRO A 163 8.97 28.68 4.88
N LEU A 164 8.48 27.43 4.83
CA LEU A 164 9.34 26.26 5.00
C LEU A 164 10.24 26.00 3.80
N GLU A 165 9.82 26.31 2.58
CA GLU A 165 10.70 26.25 1.40
C GLU A 165 11.96 27.09 1.57
N LYS A 166 11.84 28.25 2.20
CA LYS A 166 12.98 29.17 2.44
C LYS A 166 13.80 28.79 3.68
N ILE A 167 13.15 28.25 4.70
CA ILE A 167 13.78 27.96 6.01
C ILE A 167 14.50 26.61 5.99
N THR A 168 13.91 25.58 5.40
CA THR A 168 14.46 24.20 5.44
C THR A 168 15.88 24.09 4.89
N PRO A 169 16.29 24.83 3.82
CA PRO A 169 17.69 24.80 3.36
C PRO A 169 18.67 25.46 4.33
N MET A 170 18.20 26.19 5.33
CA MET A 170 19.04 27.00 6.23
C MET A 170 19.23 26.35 7.61
N VAL A 171 18.44 25.33 7.96
CA VAL A 171 18.53 24.66 9.27
C VAL A 171 19.38 23.40 9.17
N PRO A 172 20.00 22.98 10.29
CA PRO A 172 20.76 21.73 10.32
C PRO A 172 19.81 20.51 10.18
N PRO A 173 20.33 19.33 9.78
CA PRO A 173 19.57 18.08 9.85
C PRO A 173 18.98 17.89 11.25
N GLY A 174 17.70 17.47 11.36
CA GLY A 174 16.99 17.41 12.63
C GLY A 174 16.47 18.75 13.13
N GLY A 175 16.59 19.83 12.35
CA GLY A 175 16.12 21.14 12.72
C GLY A 175 17.06 21.89 13.66
N SER A 176 16.55 22.92 14.29
CA SER A 176 17.30 23.76 15.23
C SER A 176 16.96 23.47 16.70
N GLY A 177 16.32 22.35 16.98
CA GLY A 177 15.87 21.95 18.32
C GLY A 177 14.58 22.61 18.77
N ILE A 178 13.77 23.15 17.84
CA ILE A 178 12.47 23.78 18.09
C ILE A 178 11.40 23.23 17.14
N GLY A 179 10.18 23.25 17.58
CA GLY A 179 9.01 22.87 16.79
C GLY A 179 8.60 21.43 16.99
N MET A 180 9.02 20.55 16.11
CA MET A 180 8.64 19.13 16.13
C MET A 180 9.89 18.24 16.17
N HIS A 181 9.85 17.22 17.04
CA HIS A 181 10.85 16.17 17.10
C HIS A 181 10.20 14.80 16.94
N VAL A 182 10.81 13.93 16.15
CA VAL A 182 10.47 12.51 16.15
C VAL A 182 10.94 11.89 17.47
N ILE A 183 10.05 11.17 18.13
CA ILE A 183 10.35 10.33 19.27
C ILE A 183 10.26 8.87 18.80
N PRO A 184 11.29 8.05 18.98
CA PRO A 184 11.27 6.67 18.48
C PRO A 184 10.25 5.83 19.23
N VAL A 185 9.80 4.75 18.60
CA VAL A 185 9.07 3.69 19.29
C VAL A 185 9.93 3.19 20.44
N GLU A 186 9.41 3.22 21.66
CA GLU A 186 10.21 2.99 22.86
C GLU A 186 10.86 1.60 22.87
N LYS A 187 10.13 0.58 22.46
CA LYS A 187 10.64 -0.79 22.30
C LYS A 187 11.83 -0.89 21.35
N ALA A 188 11.95 0.00 20.37
CA ALA A 188 13.05 0.01 19.40
C ALA A 188 14.37 0.55 19.98
N ILE A 189 14.33 1.19 21.15
CA ILE A 189 15.49 1.76 21.85
C ILE A 189 15.71 1.17 23.26
N GLU A 190 15.01 0.11 23.64
CA GLU A 190 15.15 -0.55 24.94
C GLU A 190 16.57 -1.09 25.18
N SER A 191 17.23 -1.55 24.14
CA SER A 191 18.61 -2.07 24.17
C SER A 191 19.68 -0.98 24.05
N GLU A 192 19.31 0.29 23.81
CA GLU A 192 20.25 1.39 23.63
C GLU A 192 20.61 2.04 24.94
N ASN A 193 21.83 1.81 25.44
CA ASN A 193 22.30 2.27 26.75
C ASN A 193 22.41 3.80 26.87
N GLU A 194 22.50 4.53 25.74
CA GLU A 194 22.64 5.98 25.71
C GLU A 194 21.28 6.72 25.59
N ALA A 195 20.14 5.99 25.56
CA ALA A 195 18.81 6.56 25.47
C ALA A 195 18.53 7.44 26.72
N ILE A 196 18.07 8.67 26.49
CA ILE A 196 17.69 9.62 27.54
C ILE A 196 16.16 9.69 27.70
N GLY A 197 15.69 10.15 28.88
CA GLY A 197 14.25 10.20 29.16
C GLY A 197 13.45 11.00 28.15
N LEU A 198 13.96 12.12 27.63
CA LEU A 198 13.29 12.95 26.62
C LEU A 198 13.00 12.22 25.31
N GLU A 199 13.67 11.10 25.04
CA GLU A 199 13.51 10.26 23.85
C GLU A 199 12.47 9.14 24.06
N LYS A 200 11.78 9.10 25.21
CA LYS A 200 10.80 8.06 25.60
C LYS A 200 9.42 8.64 25.78
N ILE A 201 8.41 7.97 25.19
CA ILE A 201 7.00 8.33 25.35
C ILE A 201 6.59 8.19 26.84
N SER A 202 7.03 7.12 27.49
CA SER A 202 6.73 6.84 28.90
C SER A 202 7.15 8.00 29.82
N TYR A 203 8.33 8.59 29.59
CA TYR A 203 8.81 9.75 30.35
C TYR A 203 7.84 10.95 30.28
N TRP A 204 7.33 11.23 29.07
CA TRP A 204 6.41 12.35 28.89
C TRP A 204 5.02 12.06 29.46
N LEU A 205 4.54 10.82 29.35
CA LEU A 205 3.28 10.42 29.98
C LEU A 205 3.37 10.50 31.51
N ASP A 206 4.45 10.01 32.09
CA ASP A 206 4.65 10.10 33.55
C ASP A 206 4.76 11.55 34.04
N LYS A 207 5.42 12.40 33.26
CA LYS A 207 5.53 13.85 33.58
C LYS A 207 4.20 14.57 33.63
N TYR A 208 3.21 14.16 32.80
CA TYR A 208 1.88 14.77 32.71
C TYR A 208 0.79 13.87 33.29
N GLU A 209 1.13 13.02 34.25
CA GLU A 209 0.22 12.04 34.82
C GLU A 209 -1.18 12.60 35.13
N GLY A 210 -2.23 11.93 34.65
CA GLY A 210 -3.64 12.31 34.82
C GLY A 210 -4.15 13.43 33.91
N LYS A 211 -3.32 13.99 33.01
CA LYS A 211 -3.73 15.07 32.09
C LYS A 211 -3.42 14.72 30.62
N TYR A 212 -4.29 13.91 30.03
CA TYR A 212 -4.22 13.51 28.62
C TYR A 212 -5.55 13.75 27.93
N ALA A 213 -5.51 14.21 26.68
CA ALA A 213 -6.70 14.30 25.83
C ALA A 213 -6.38 13.89 24.40
N LYS A 214 -7.19 13.00 23.82
CA LYS A 214 -7.14 12.70 22.38
C LYS A 214 -7.80 13.82 21.62
N SER A 215 -7.27 14.17 20.46
CA SER A 215 -7.73 15.28 19.64
C SER A 215 -7.51 15.08 18.15
N MET A 216 -8.21 15.87 17.34
CA MET A 216 -8.12 15.87 15.90
C MET A 216 -6.72 16.26 15.42
N CYS A 217 -6.20 15.55 14.42
CA CYS A 217 -4.96 15.92 13.74
C CYS A 217 -5.22 17.02 12.70
N SER A 218 -4.69 18.21 12.93
CA SER A 218 -4.84 19.37 12.05
C SER A 218 -4.34 19.12 10.61
N CYS A 219 -3.20 18.42 10.47
CA CYS A 219 -2.64 18.10 9.16
C CYS A 219 -3.53 17.14 8.35
N ARG A 220 -4.10 16.09 8.98
CA ARG A 220 -5.04 15.19 8.30
C ARG A 220 -6.34 15.90 7.94
N ALA A 221 -6.90 16.67 8.88
CA ALA A 221 -8.16 17.37 8.69
C ALA A 221 -8.08 18.40 7.55
N SER A 222 -7.02 19.24 7.53
CA SER A 222 -6.83 20.22 6.46
C SER A 222 -6.61 19.59 5.11
N ARG A 223 -5.79 18.54 5.02
CA ARG A 223 -5.52 17.82 3.77
C ARG A 223 -6.76 17.10 3.25
N GLN A 224 -7.56 16.49 4.12
CA GLN A 224 -8.83 15.86 3.73
C GLN A 224 -9.80 16.90 3.16
N LYS A 225 -9.93 18.10 3.80
CA LYS A 225 -10.78 19.19 3.30
C LYS A 225 -10.34 19.70 1.92
N LEU A 226 -9.06 19.59 1.60
CA LEU A 226 -8.50 19.96 0.29
C LEU A 226 -8.61 18.83 -0.77
N GLY A 227 -9.26 17.71 -0.44
CA GLY A 227 -9.35 16.55 -1.33
C GLY A 227 -8.02 15.78 -1.46
N GLU A 228 -7.15 15.87 -0.47
CA GLU A 228 -5.78 15.32 -0.51
C GLU A 228 -5.44 14.47 0.71
N GLY A 229 -6.44 13.95 1.39
CA GLY A 229 -6.27 12.99 2.48
C GLY A 229 -5.65 11.66 2.01
N CYS A 230 -5.27 10.83 2.97
CA CYS A 230 -4.75 9.48 2.72
C CYS A 230 -5.72 8.37 3.14
N GLY A 231 -6.93 8.73 3.60
CA GLY A 231 -7.94 7.79 4.10
C GLY A 231 -7.81 7.44 5.59
N ASP A 232 -6.75 7.91 6.26
CA ASP A 232 -6.64 7.79 7.72
C ASP A 232 -7.56 8.80 8.38
N ASP A 233 -8.34 8.36 9.38
CA ASP A 233 -9.23 9.24 10.12
C ASP A 233 -8.46 10.44 10.70
N PRO A 234 -8.90 11.67 10.49
CA PRO A 234 -8.28 12.85 11.11
C PRO A 234 -8.51 12.94 12.60
N GLU A 235 -9.53 12.28 13.14
CA GLU A 235 -9.93 12.39 14.54
C GLU A 235 -9.06 11.52 15.46
N ASN A 236 -8.79 12.06 16.64
CA ASN A 236 -8.29 11.33 17.80
C ASN A 236 -6.86 10.76 17.74
N TRP A 237 -6.09 11.05 16.70
CA TRP A 237 -4.69 10.60 16.59
C TRP A 237 -3.66 11.46 17.33
N CYS A 238 -3.98 12.68 17.73
CA CYS A 238 -3.10 13.55 18.52
C CYS A 238 -3.44 13.47 20.00
N ILE A 239 -2.42 13.36 20.84
CA ILE A 239 -2.56 13.30 22.30
C ILE A 239 -2.02 14.60 22.89
N ALA A 240 -2.92 15.50 23.31
CA ALA A 240 -2.56 16.69 24.06
C ALA A 240 -2.24 16.32 25.52
N VAL A 241 -1.28 17.01 26.11
CA VAL A 241 -0.81 16.74 27.47
C VAL A 241 -0.76 17.98 28.35
N GLY A 242 -0.88 17.80 29.67
CA GLY A 242 -0.86 18.91 30.62
C GLY A 242 -1.99 19.91 30.42
N ASP A 243 -1.70 21.21 30.58
CA ASP A 243 -2.71 22.27 30.39
C ASP A 243 -3.22 22.36 28.95
N MET A 244 -2.52 21.80 27.98
CA MET A 244 -3.03 21.70 26.62
C MET A 244 -4.16 20.66 26.51
N ALA A 245 -4.16 19.61 27.32
CA ALA A 245 -5.30 18.71 27.41
C ALA A 245 -6.58 19.43 27.88
N ASP A 246 -6.45 20.27 28.91
CA ASP A 246 -7.56 21.10 29.39
C ASP A 246 -8.05 22.06 28.27
N TYR A 247 -7.12 22.74 27.58
CA TYR A 247 -7.43 23.63 26.49
C TYR A 247 -8.21 22.97 25.36
N VAL A 248 -7.76 21.80 24.86
CA VAL A 248 -8.42 21.13 23.73
C VAL A 248 -9.79 20.59 24.10
N VAL A 249 -10.00 20.15 25.35
CA VAL A 249 -11.31 19.69 25.84
C VAL A 249 -12.27 20.88 26.04
N GLU A 250 -11.84 21.93 26.76
CA GLU A 250 -12.68 23.12 26.99
C GLU A 250 -13.08 23.82 25.68
N THR A 251 -12.25 23.76 24.65
CA THR A 251 -12.51 24.34 23.32
C THR A 251 -13.13 23.36 22.32
N GLN A 252 -13.61 22.22 22.78
CA GLN A 252 -14.27 21.15 21.98
C GLN A 252 -13.44 20.66 20.76
N ARG A 253 -12.15 20.47 20.96
CA ARG A 253 -11.20 19.89 19.99
C ARG A 253 -10.80 18.48 20.33
N GLY A 254 -11.18 17.98 21.50
CA GLY A 254 -10.79 16.65 21.99
C GLY A 254 -11.56 16.26 23.24
N GLU A 255 -11.23 15.10 23.77
CA GLU A 255 -11.81 14.55 24.99
C GLU A 255 -10.73 13.93 25.89
N TYR A 256 -10.94 13.98 27.23
CA TYR A 256 -10.01 13.37 28.16
C TYR A 256 -9.94 11.85 27.96
N ILE A 257 -8.74 11.33 28.16
CA ILE A 257 -8.45 9.89 28.11
C ILE A 257 -7.57 9.48 29.28
N THR A 258 -7.58 8.19 29.61
CA THR A 258 -6.67 7.58 30.57
C THR A 258 -5.29 7.35 29.96
N LYS A 259 -4.31 6.99 30.79
CA LYS A 259 -2.96 6.60 30.34
C LYS A 259 -3.01 5.33 29.48
N GLU A 260 -3.86 4.39 29.86
CA GLU A 260 -4.04 3.12 29.15
C GLU A 260 -4.61 3.35 27.75
N GLU A 261 -5.62 4.23 27.61
CA GLU A 261 -6.16 4.61 26.31
C GLU A 261 -5.11 5.33 25.45
N ALA A 262 -4.29 6.20 26.03
CA ALA A 262 -3.20 6.85 25.31
C ALA A 262 -2.17 5.82 24.80
N LEU A 263 -1.79 4.85 25.65
CA LEU A 263 -0.88 3.77 25.24
C LEU A 263 -1.47 2.90 24.14
N ASP A 264 -2.78 2.61 24.16
CA ASP A 264 -3.46 1.88 23.08
C ASP A 264 -3.42 2.67 21.77
N ILE A 265 -3.67 3.98 21.80
CA ILE A 265 -3.56 4.84 20.61
C ILE A 265 -2.15 4.82 20.03
N PHE A 266 -1.09 4.87 20.86
CA PHE A 266 0.30 4.77 20.39
C PHE A 266 0.58 3.42 19.77
N ARG A 267 0.19 2.30 20.39
CA ARG A 267 0.34 0.95 19.85
C ARG A 267 -0.33 0.84 18.47
N ARG A 268 -1.56 1.30 18.33
CA ARG A 268 -2.31 1.29 17.05
C ARG A 268 -1.69 2.21 16.01
N ALA A 269 -1.11 3.33 16.43
CA ALA A 269 -0.34 4.21 15.54
C ALA A 269 0.89 3.50 14.97
N GLU A 270 1.63 2.78 15.79
CA GLU A 270 2.79 1.97 15.37
C GLU A 270 2.38 0.88 14.38
N GLU A 271 1.27 0.17 14.61
CA GLU A 271 0.71 -0.85 13.72
C GLU A 271 0.34 -0.25 12.35
N ASN A 272 -0.17 0.97 12.32
CA ASN A 272 -0.46 1.72 11.09
C ASN A 272 0.79 2.36 10.44
N GLY A 273 1.96 2.32 11.09
CA GLY A 273 3.20 2.93 10.61
C GLY A 273 3.24 4.43 10.79
N PHE A 274 2.50 4.97 11.75
CA PHE A 274 2.52 6.40 12.06
C PHE A 274 3.70 6.74 12.97
N VAL A 275 4.24 7.93 12.78
CA VAL A 275 5.44 8.41 13.46
C VAL A 275 5.05 9.24 14.67
N HIS A 276 5.59 8.91 15.82
CA HIS A 276 5.44 9.73 17.02
C HIS A 276 6.29 10.99 16.91
N GLN A 277 5.68 12.14 17.17
CA GLN A 277 6.37 13.42 17.24
C GLN A 277 5.91 14.20 18.47
N ILE A 278 6.83 14.86 19.13
CA ILE A 278 6.53 15.80 20.22
C ILE A 278 6.68 17.24 19.74
N THR A 279 5.85 18.13 20.30
CA THR A 279 5.92 19.56 20.04
C THR A 279 6.71 20.23 21.16
N ASN A 280 7.85 20.85 20.81
CA ASN A 280 8.80 21.40 21.80
C ASN A 280 9.11 22.88 21.60
N ILE A 281 8.10 23.73 21.60
CA ILE A 281 8.30 25.18 21.46
C ILE A 281 8.92 25.82 22.71
N ASP A 282 8.68 25.22 23.90
CA ASP A 282 9.14 25.73 25.20
C ASP A 282 10.39 24.98 25.72
N GLY A 283 11.11 24.27 24.83
CA GLY A 283 12.32 23.53 25.18
C GLY A 283 12.02 22.24 25.95
N GLU A 284 12.99 21.81 26.79
CA GLU A 284 12.93 20.53 27.52
C GLU A 284 11.90 20.51 28.65
N GLN A 285 11.42 21.68 29.07
CA GLN A 285 10.53 21.77 30.22
C GLN A 285 9.10 21.40 29.86
N LYS A 286 8.67 21.60 28.62
CA LYS A 286 7.27 21.48 28.22
C LYS A 286 7.12 21.00 26.79
N ILE A 287 6.20 20.06 26.61
CA ILE A 287 5.60 19.75 25.31
C ILE A 287 4.09 20.02 25.36
N PHE A 288 3.46 20.22 24.21
CA PHE A 288 2.03 20.45 24.09
C PHE A 288 1.26 19.19 23.76
N ALA A 289 1.84 18.37 22.90
CA ALA A 289 1.19 17.16 22.42
C ALA A 289 2.23 16.12 21.94
N ILE A 290 1.79 14.87 21.89
CA ILE A 290 2.44 13.77 21.21
C ILE A 290 1.56 13.42 20.02
N CYS A 291 2.06 13.69 18.81
CA CYS A 291 1.36 13.44 17.55
C CYS A 291 1.67 12.05 17.00
N ASN A 292 0.70 11.44 16.30
CA ASN A 292 0.85 10.18 15.56
C ASN A 292 0.72 10.46 14.06
N CYS A 293 1.84 10.74 13.41
CA CYS A 293 1.89 11.40 12.11
C CYS A 293 2.03 10.45 10.93
N ASN A 294 1.19 10.64 9.89
CA ASN A 294 1.44 10.07 8.58
C ASN A 294 2.43 10.96 7.81
N VAL A 295 3.55 10.40 7.34
CA VAL A 295 4.62 11.16 6.66
C VAL A 295 4.15 11.82 5.36
N ASN A 296 3.20 11.20 4.66
CA ASN A 296 2.66 11.75 3.41
C ASN A 296 1.72 12.96 3.63
N ILE A 297 1.28 13.17 4.86
CA ILE A 297 0.30 14.18 5.24
C ILE A 297 0.91 15.27 6.13
N CYS A 298 1.72 14.88 7.11
CA CYS A 298 2.26 15.78 8.13
C CYS A 298 3.09 16.92 7.55
N ASN A 299 2.75 18.16 7.91
CA ASN A 299 3.41 19.35 7.41
C ASN A 299 4.89 19.44 7.84
N ALA A 300 5.27 18.84 8.97
CA ALA A 300 6.67 18.79 9.42
C ALA A 300 7.48 17.68 8.70
N LEU A 301 6.93 16.47 8.59
CA LEU A 301 7.68 15.32 8.07
C LEU A 301 7.86 15.31 6.55
N ARG A 302 6.90 15.83 5.77
CA ARG A 302 6.98 15.84 4.30
C ARG A 302 7.89 16.92 3.72
N THR A 303 8.36 17.88 4.52
CA THR A 303 9.16 19.02 4.04
C THR A 303 10.43 18.61 3.31
N SER A 304 11.12 17.57 3.78
CA SER A 304 12.34 17.08 3.10
C SER A 304 12.04 16.54 1.70
N GLN A 305 10.89 15.93 1.50
CA GLN A 305 10.45 15.42 0.19
C GLN A 305 9.97 16.57 -0.71
N LEU A 306 9.26 17.56 -0.15
CA LEU A 306 8.77 18.71 -0.89
C LEU A 306 9.89 19.59 -1.40
N PHE A 307 10.91 19.85 -0.58
CA PHE A 307 11.91 20.89 -0.82
C PHE A 307 13.32 20.35 -1.11
N ASN A 308 13.47 19.02 -1.22
CA ASN A 308 14.78 18.39 -1.43
C ASN A 308 15.81 18.86 -0.39
N THR A 309 15.46 18.78 0.87
CA THR A 309 16.25 19.22 2.02
C THR A 309 16.38 18.10 3.06
N PRO A 310 17.32 18.17 4.01
CA PRO A 310 17.33 17.28 5.17
C PRO A 310 16.03 17.35 5.97
N ASN A 311 15.69 16.26 6.64
CA ASN A 311 14.54 16.25 7.53
C ASN A 311 14.73 17.22 8.70
N MET A 312 13.78 18.12 8.88
CA MET A 312 13.74 19.05 10.02
C MET A 312 13.26 18.36 11.30
N SER A 313 12.44 17.32 11.18
CA SER A 313 11.93 16.56 12.30
C SER A 313 12.48 15.14 12.23
N ARG A 314 13.38 14.80 13.13
CA ARG A 314 13.96 13.47 13.30
C ARG A 314 14.36 13.25 14.76
N SER A 315 14.67 12.01 15.11
CA SER A 315 15.28 11.66 16.41
C SER A 315 16.81 11.61 16.32
N ALA A 316 17.46 11.34 17.44
CA ALA A 316 18.89 11.08 17.53
C ALA A 316 19.35 9.77 16.86
N TYR A 317 18.41 8.97 16.39
CA TYR A 317 18.67 7.60 15.96
C TYR A 317 18.71 7.46 14.44
N VAL A 318 19.47 6.46 13.99
CA VAL A 318 19.56 6.01 12.61
C VAL A 318 19.42 4.49 12.59
N ALA A 319 18.58 3.96 11.71
CA ALA A 319 18.47 2.52 11.54
C ALA A 319 19.68 1.96 10.78
N LYS A 320 20.20 0.80 11.23
CA LYS A 320 21.25 0.03 10.53
C LYS A 320 20.78 -1.40 10.32
N VAL A 321 21.19 -2.00 9.21
CA VAL A 321 20.81 -3.36 8.81
C VAL A 321 22.00 -4.29 8.96
N GLU A 322 21.80 -5.39 9.66
CA GLU A 322 22.70 -6.55 9.70
C GLU A 322 22.35 -7.47 8.53
N SER A 323 23.12 -7.38 7.45
CA SER A 323 22.82 -8.08 6.18
C SER A 323 22.78 -9.59 6.35
N GLU A 324 23.54 -10.16 7.26
CA GLU A 324 23.61 -11.61 7.52
C GLU A 324 22.28 -12.15 8.06
N ASN A 325 21.60 -11.38 8.89
CA ASN A 325 20.31 -11.75 9.46
C ASN A 325 19.15 -11.39 8.51
N CYS A 326 19.37 -10.45 7.60
CA CYS A 326 18.33 -9.96 6.71
C CYS A 326 17.95 -10.97 5.63
N VAL A 327 16.66 -11.17 5.43
CA VAL A 327 16.07 -12.06 4.42
C VAL A 327 15.28 -11.30 3.35
N ALA A 328 15.47 -10.01 3.22
CA ALA A 328 14.76 -9.15 2.24
C ALA A 328 13.23 -9.35 2.20
N CYS A 329 12.60 -9.63 3.33
CA CYS A 329 11.15 -9.83 3.39
C CYS A 329 10.36 -8.56 3.03
N GLY A 330 10.97 -7.37 3.18
CA GLY A 330 10.38 -6.09 2.82
C GLY A 330 9.49 -5.46 3.89
N ARG A 331 9.27 -6.10 5.06
CA ARG A 331 8.42 -5.53 6.12
C ARG A 331 8.90 -4.17 6.61
N CYS A 332 10.21 -4.01 6.76
CA CYS A 332 10.82 -2.73 7.12
C CYS A 332 10.71 -1.68 6.00
N VAL A 333 10.74 -2.11 4.73
CA VAL A 333 10.58 -1.22 3.57
C VAL A 333 9.15 -0.70 3.46
N GLU A 334 8.18 -1.60 3.51
CA GLU A 334 6.75 -1.25 3.44
C GLU A 334 6.28 -0.44 4.65
N GLY A 335 6.87 -0.73 5.81
CA GLY A 335 6.59 -0.02 7.05
C GLY A 335 7.40 1.25 7.26
N CYS A 336 8.38 1.56 6.40
CA CYS A 336 9.20 2.76 6.57
C CYS A 336 8.44 4.02 6.12
N PRO A 337 7.97 4.86 7.05
CA PRO A 337 7.19 6.03 6.69
C PRO A 337 7.99 7.06 5.89
N ALA A 338 9.30 7.14 6.12
CA ALA A 338 10.19 8.09 5.44
C ALA A 338 10.78 7.57 4.11
N GLY A 339 10.50 6.32 3.73
CA GLY A 339 11.10 5.70 2.55
C GLY A 339 12.62 5.56 2.60
N ALA A 340 13.19 5.53 3.80
CA ALA A 340 14.62 5.40 4.02
C ALA A 340 15.13 3.97 3.85
N VAL A 341 14.29 2.96 4.10
CA VAL A 341 14.65 1.56 3.95
C VAL A 341 14.26 1.10 2.56
N LYS A 342 15.19 0.47 1.85
CA LYS A 342 15.03 -0.05 0.50
C LYS A 342 15.39 -1.53 0.46
N LEU A 343 14.91 -2.25 -0.55
CA LEU A 343 15.39 -3.58 -0.85
C LEU A 343 16.66 -3.49 -1.69
N GLY A 344 17.64 -4.32 -1.38
CA GLY A 344 18.93 -4.38 -2.00
C GLY A 344 19.38 -5.81 -2.27
N GLN A 345 20.57 -5.94 -2.82
CA GLN A 345 21.23 -7.23 -3.10
C GLN A 345 22.28 -7.52 -2.01
N LYS A 346 22.41 -8.80 -1.66
CA LYS A 346 23.44 -9.31 -0.77
C LYS A 346 24.59 -9.98 -1.53
N LEU A 347 24.31 -10.58 -2.68
CA LEU A 347 25.29 -11.29 -3.50
C LEU A 347 26.27 -10.31 -4.16
N CYS A 348 27.53 -10.72 -4.30
CA CYS A 348 28.55 -10.02 -5.05
C CYS A 348 28.50 -10.37 -6.53
N THR A 349 28.94 -9.46 -7.39
CA THR A 349 29.22 -9.76 -8.81
C THR A 349 30.69 -10.14 -9.01
N LYS A 350 31.00 -10.67 -10.20
CA LYS A 350 32.39 -10.92 -10.62
C LYS A 350 33.23 -9.64 -10.64
N ASP A 351 32.57 -8.48 -10.79
CA ASP A 351 33.19 -7.17 -10.78
C ASP A 351 33.31 -6.54 -9.39
N GLY A 352 32.88 -7.27 -8.35
CA GLY A 352 32.89 -6.85 -6.96
C GLY A 352 31.49 -6.72 -6.32
N PRO A 353 31.41 -6.17 -5.11
CA PRO A 353 30.15 -6.00 -4.41
C PRO A 353 29.17 -5.12 -5.19
N ILE A 354 27.90 -5.48 -5.14
CA ILE A 354 26.83 -4.63 -5.68
C ILE A 354 26.67 -3.43 -4.73
N THR A 355 27.09 -2.28 -5.18
CA THR A 355 26.94 -1.03 -4.44
C THR A 355 25.72 -0.27 -4.95
N TYR A 356 24.87 0.17 -4.01
CA TYR A 356 23.76 1.05 -4.35
C TYR A 356 24.23 2.47 -4.42
N PRO A 357 23.81 3.26 -5.44
CA PRO A 357 24.14 4.66 -5.47
C PRO A 357 23.52 5.36 -4.27
N ARG A 358 24.31 5.57 -3.23
CA ARG A 358 23.98 6.44 -2.10
C ARG A 358 24.56 7.81 -2.40
N GLN A 359 23.72 8.82 -2.35
CA GLN A 359 24.18 10.20 -2.37
C GLN A 359 24.07 10.72 -0.94
N GLU A 360 25.18 11.11 -0.36
CA GLU A 360 25.17 11.85 0.89
C GLU A 360 24.66 13.27 0.62
N LEU A 361 23.93 13.83 1.58
CA LEU A 361 23.52 15.24 1.48
C LEU A 361 24.73 16.13 1.75
N PRO A 362 25.30 16.78 0.73
CA PRO A 362 26.53 17.55 0.92
C PRO A 362 26.24 18.86 1.63
N ASP A 363 27.01 19.12 2.69
CA ASP A 363 26.89 20.33 3.50
C ASP A 363 27.53 21.56 2.83
N ASP A 364 28.16 21.34 1.68
CA ASP A 364 28.86 22.35 0.85
C ASP A 364 28.09 22.73 -0.41
N HIS A 365 26.90 22.20 -0.64
CA HIS A 365 26.02 22.53 -1.75
C HIS A 365 24.73 23.23 -1.29
N GLU A 366 24.11 23.96 -2.22
CA GLU A 366 22.78 24.51 -1.99
C GLU A 366 21.70 23.42 -2.13
N TRP A 367 20.75 23.41 -1.19
CA TRP A 367 19.57 22.54 -1.23
C TRP A 367 18.34 23.33 -1.66
N GLY A 368 17.36 22.66 -2.18
CA GLY A 368 16.10 23.24 -2.61
C GLY A 368 15.43 22.42 -3.71
N PRO A 369 14.19 22.75 -4.11
CA PRO A 369 13.41 21.97 -5.08
C PRO A 369 14.09 21.76 -6.43
N GLU A 370 14.85 22.77 -6.88
CA GLU A 370 15.58 22.75 -8.17
C GLU A 370 17.10 22.82 -7.98
N LYS A 371 17.57 22.51 -6.78
CA LYS A 371 18.98 22.56 -6.41
C LYS A 371 19.50 21.17 -6.19
N TRP A 372 20.78 20.99 -6.24
CA TRP A 372 21.58 19.80 -6.03
C TRP A 372 20.82 18.47 -6.12
N ALA A 373 21.23 17.58 -7.02
CA ALA A 373 20.70 16.23 -7.17
C ALA A 373 19.16 16.16 -7.01
N ILE A 374 18.44 16.93 -7.82
CA ILE A 374 16.98 17.02 -7.80
C ILE A 374 16.31 15.63 -7.89
N ASP A 375 16.98 14.70 -8.55
CA ASP A 375 16.55 13.31 -8.71
C ASP A 375 16.86 12.43 -7.49
N TYR A 376 17.62 12.91 -6.49
CA TYR A 376 17.85 12.19 -5.24
C TYR A 376 16.53 11.81 -4.57
N ARG A 377 15.62 12.76 -4.50
CA ARG A 377 14.27 12.56 -3.98
C ARG A 377 13.50 11.53 -4.79
N ASP A 378 13.58 11.58 -6.11
CA ASP A 378 12.85 10.70 -7.01
C ASP A 378 13.42 9.28 -6.99
N LYS A 379 14.74 9.12 -6.95
CA LYS A 379 15.43 7.83 -6.82
C LYS A 379 15.22 7.16 -5.46
N ASN A 380 14.90 7.92 -4.43
CA ASN A 380 14.80 7.44 -3.06
C ASN A 380 13.38 7.56 -2.48
N ARG A 381 12.33 7.53 -3.29
CA ARG A 381 10.94 7.57 -2.82
C ARG A 381 10.56 6.33 -2.01
N VAL A 382 9.52 6.46 -1.20
CA VAL A 382 8.97 5.37 -0.38
C VAL A 382 8.71 4.11 -1.21
N ASN A 383 8.15 4.27 -2.40
CA ASN A 383 7.79 3.16 -3.30
C ASN A 383 8.78 2.91 -4.45
N CYS A 384 9.97 3.52 -4.42
CA CYS A 384 10.99 3.27 -5.41
C CYS A 384 11.82 2.04 -5.01
N TYR A 385 11.78 0.99 -5.82
CA TYR A 385 12.51 -0.27 -5.64
C TYR A 385 13.68 -0.41 -6.62
N THR A 386 14.25 0.68 -7.05
CA THR A 386 15.33 0.70 -8.06
C THR A 386 16.64 0.07 -7.58
N THR A 387 16.74 -0.30 -6.33
CA THR A 387 17.94 -0.88 -5.71
C THR A 387 18.07 -2.39 -5.87
N GLY A 388 17.09 -3.03 -6.52
CA GLY A 388 17.08 -4.47 -6.68
C GLY A 388 16.66 -5.24 -5.41
N THR A 389 16.39 -6.52 -5.58
CA THR A 389 16.05 -7.44 -4.48
C THR A 389 16.18 -8.88 -4.95
N ALA A 390 15.77 -9.86 -4.11
CA ALA A 390 15.71 -11.26 -4.50
C ALA A 390 14.83 -11.46 -5.74
N PRO A 391 15.32 -12.10 -6.81
CA PRO A 391 14.56 -12.27 -8.05
C PRO A 391 13.24 -13.00 -7.86
N CYS A 392 13.16 -13.95 -6.93
CA CYS A 392 11.92 -14.67 -6.60
C CYS A 392 10.80 -13.72 -6.06
N LYS A 393 11.17 -12.69 -5.28
CA LYS A 393 10.22 -11.67 -4.82
C LYS A 393 9.79 -10.75 -5.97
N THR A 394 10.73 -10.33 -6.80
CA THR A 394 10.49 -9.43 -7.94
C THR A 394 9.58 -10.07 -8.98
N ALA A 395 9.80 -11.33 -9.31
CA ALA A 395 9.02 -12.08 -10.30
C ALA A 395 7.58 -12.41 -9.83
N CYS A 396 7.33 -12.41 -8.53
CA CYS A 396 5.99 -12.67 -8.00
C CYS A 396 5.11 -11.42 -8.17
N PRO A 397 3.94 -11.49 -8.84
CA PRO A 397 3.03 -10.34 -8.99
C PRO A 397 2.58 -9.73 -7.66
N ALA A 398 2.40 -10.57 -6.64
CA ALA A 398 2.05 -10.13 -5.29
C ALA A 398 3.27 -9.74 -4.44
N HIS A 399 4.49 -9.86 -4.97
CA HIS A 399 5.75 -9.56 -4.27
C HIS A 399 5.89 -10.23 -2.90
N ILE A 400 5.47 -11.50 -2.79
CA ILE A 400 5.53 -12.27 -1.55
C ILE A 400 6.99 -12.37 -1.04
N ALA A 401 7.15 -12.34 0.27
CA ALA A 401 8.45 -12.37 0.95
C ALA A 401 9.08 -13.79 0.94
N VAL A 402 9.45 -14.31 -0.24
CA VAL A 402 9.89 -15.70 -0.45
C VAL A 402 11.05 -16.10 0.47
N GLN A 403 12.14 -15.34 0.48
CA GLN A 403 13.29 -15.64 1.36
C GLN A 403 12.90 -15.69 2.83
N GLY A 404 11.96 -14.81 3.24
CA GLY A 404 11.50 -14.71 4.62
C GLY A 404 10.79 -15.99 5.08
N TYR A 405 9.77 -16.44 4.33
CA TYR A 405 9.06 -17.64 4.74
C TYR A 405 9.89 -18.93 4.59
N LEU A 406 10.81 -19.00 3.62
CA LEU A 406 11.76 -20.11 3.53
C LEU A 406 12.65 -20.18 4.79
N LYS A 407 13.16 -19.03 5.26
CA LYS A 407 14.00 -18.96 6.49
C LYS A 407 13.21 -19.35 7.73
N LEU A 408 11.95 -18.90 7.86
CA LEU A 408 11.09 -19.29 8.97
C LEU A 408 10.76 -20.78 8.93
N ALA A 409 10.47 -21.33 7.73
CA ALA A 409 10.23 -22.76 7.56
C ALA A 409 11.47 -23.61 7.91
N ALA A 410 12.68 -23.15 7.53
CA ALA A 410 13.94 -23.79 7.93
C ALA A 410 14.11 -23.87 9.46
N GLN A 411 13.50 -22.92 10.20
CA GLN A 411 13.52 -22.87 11.66
C GLN A 411 12.35 -23.62 12.32
N GLY A 412 11.46 -24.25 11.54
CA GLY A 412 10.24 -24.87 12.05
C GLY A 412 9.13 -23.89 12.49
N LYS A 413 9.27 -22.58 12.16
CA LYS A 413 8.33 -21.52 12.51
C LYS A 413 7.25 -21.38 11.43
N TYR A 414 6.45 -22.43 11.27
CA TYR A 414 5.48 -22.52 10.16
C TYR A 414 4.33 -21.52 10.27
N LYS A 415 3.87 -21.24 11.51
CA LYS A 415 2.81 -20.24 11.76
C LYS A 415 3.27 -18.84 11.36
N GLU A 416 4.46 -18.43 11.77
CA GLU A 416 5.05 -17.14 11.42
C GLU A 416 5.36 -17.06 9.91
N ALA A 417 5.74 -18.17 9.28
CA ALA A 417 5.90 -18.24 7.84
C ALA A 417 4.57 -18.02 7.11
N LEU A 418 3.48 -18.63 7.58
CA LEU A 418 2.14 -18.43 7.06
C LEU A 418 1.68 -16.97 7.24
N GLN A 419 1.88 -16.39 8.41
CA GLN A 419 1.57 -14.98 8.67
C GLN A 419 2.28 -14.05 7.68
N LEU A 420 3.57 -14.35 7.40
CA LEU A 420 4.35 -13.56 6.46
C LEU A 420 3.83 -13.68 5.02
N ILE A 421 3.40 -14.87 4.60
CA ILE A 421 2.80 -15.08 3.26
C ILE A 421 1.47 -14.32 3.14
N LYS A 422 0.60 -14.43 4.14
CA LYS A 422 -0.76 -13.86 4.12
C LYS A 422 -0.82 -12.34 4.06
N ARG A 423 0.26 -11.64 4.39
CA ARG A 423 0.36 -10.19 4.15
C ARG A 423 0.21 -9.80 2.68
N ASP A 424 0.66 -10.67 1.78
CA ASP A 424 0.70 -10.38 0.34
C ASP A 424 -0.17 -11.34 -0.48
N ASN A 425 -0.56 -12.46 0.12
CA ASN A 425 -1.37 -13.49 -0.52
C ASN A 425 -2.31 -14.14 0.51
N PRO A 426 -3.61 -13.83 0.50
CA PRO A 426 -4.58 -14.40 1.42
C PRO A 426 -4.91 -15.88 1.14
N PHE A 427 -4.49 -16.44 -0.02
CA PHE A 427 -4.80 -17.79 -0.48
C PHE A 427 -3.54 -18.64 -0.72
N PRO A 428 -2.66 -18.83 0.28
CA PRO A 428 -1.42 -19.56 0.11
C PRO A 428 -1.61 -21.05 -0.18
N ALA A 429 -2.67 -21.70 0.35
CA ALA A 429 -2.95 -23.10 0.11
C ALA A 429 -3.46 -23.36 -1.32
N VAL A 430 -4.31 -22.48 -1.84
CA VAL A 430 -4.71 -22.46 -3.25
C VAL A 430 -3.48 -22.24 -4.14
N CYS A 431 -2.71 -21.18 -3.91
CA CYS A 431 -1.54 -20.86 -4.72
C CYS A 431 -0.45 -21.96 -4.65
N GLY A 432 -0.29 -22.66 -3.53
CA GLY A 432 0.62 -23.81 -3.40
C GLY A 432 0.22 -25.04 -4.21
N ARG A 433 -0.95 -25.01 -4.88
CA ARG A 433 -1.44 -26.10 -5.73
C ARG A 433 -1.48 -25.77 -7.22
N ILE A 434 -1.69 -24.47 -7.55
CA ILE A 434 -1.97 -24.06 -8.94
C ILE A 434 -1.11 -22.90 -9.45
N CYS A 435 -0.14 -22.41 -8.66
CA CYS A 435 0.70 -21.30 -9.09
C CYS A 435 1.59 -21.68 -10.28
N ASN A 436 1.80 -20.75 -11.20
CA ASN A 436 2.69 -20.90 -12.35
C ASN A 436 4.18 -20.73 -12.01
N ARG A 437 4.55 -20.62 -10.74
CA ARG A 437 5.91 -20.66 -10.18
C ARG A 437 6.93 -19.68 -10.76
N ARG A 438 6.52 -18.49 -11.22
CA ARG A 438 7.46 -17.47 -11.74
C ARG A 438 8.64 -17.17 -10.78
N CYS A 439 8.43 -17.33 -9.48
CA CYS A 439 9.48 -17.19 -8.47
C CYS A 439 10.56 -18.26 -8.59
N GLU A 440 10.23 -19.49 -9.00
CA GLU A 440 11.18 -20.56 -9.26
C GLU A 440 11.92 -20.31 -10.57
N ASP A 441 11.22 -19.91 -11.64
CA ASP A 441 11.84 -19.56 -12.93
C ASP A 441 12.87 -18.44 -12.79
N ALA A 442 12.57 -17.47 -11.91
CA ALA A 442 13.46 -16.35 -11.60
C ALA A 442 14.55 -16.70 -10.57
N CYS A 443 14.48 -17.85 -9.90
CA CYS A 443 15.37 -18.17 -8.78
C CYS A 443 16.83 -18.23 -9.22
N THR A 444 17.70 -17.48 -8.52
CA THR A 444 19.15 -17.44 -8.79
C THR A 444 19.80 -18.83 -8.64
N ARG A 445 19.28 -19.67 -7.75
CA ARG A 445 19.79 -21.04 -7.58
C ARG A 445 19.73 -21.84 -8.89
N GLY A 446 18.78 -21.54 -9.78
CA GLY A 446 18.67 -22.17 -11.09
C GLY A 446 19.90 -21.97 -12.00
N THR A 447 20.80 -21.03 -11.70
CA THR A 447 22.05 -20.82 -12.43
C THR A 447 23.18 -21.76 -11.96
N ILE A 448 22.98 -22.44 -10.82
CA ILE A 448 23.97 -23.40 -10.25
C ILE A 448 23.56 -24.82 -10.61
N ASP A 449 22.38 -25.22 -10.20
CA ASP A 449 21.82 -26.56 -10.39
C ASP A 449 20.33 -26.47 -10.76
N GLN A 450 19.44 -26.46 -9.81
CA GLN A 450 18.00 -26.34 -10.00
C GLN A 450 17.43 -25.30 -9.02
N ALA A 451 16.43 -24.54 -9.45
CA ALA A 451 15.72 -23.60 -8.59
C ALA A 451 15.24 -24.24 -7.29
N VAL A 452 15.12 -23.47 -6.24
CA VAL A 452 14.48 -23.92 -4.99
C VAL A 452 13.01 -24.23 -5.26
N ALA A 453 12.49 -25.35 -4.74
CA ALA A 453 11.09 -25.75 -4.84
C ALA A 453 10.20 -24.85 -3.92
N ILE A 454 10.11 -23.60 -4.29
CA ILE A 454 9.50 -22.53 -3.48
C ILE A 454 8.01 -22.80 -3.25
N ASP A 455 7.34 -23.26 -4.30
CA ASP A 455 5.89 -23.47 -4.26
C ASP A 455 5.51 -24.67 -3.38
N GLU A 456 6.30 -25.71 -3.39
CA GLU A 456 6.08 -26.90 -2.55
C GLU A 456 6.30 -26.60 -1.06
N VAL A 457 7.33 -25.78 -0.74
CA VAL A 457 7.53 -25.29 0.64
C VAL A 457 6.34 -24.41 1.08
N LYS A 458 5.82 -23.54 0.20
CA LYS A 458 4.64 -22.75 0.46
C LYS A 458 3.40 -23.63 0.67
N ARG A 459 3.21 -24.66 -0.15
CA ARG A 459 2.13 -25.66 0.01
C ARG A 459 2.17 -26.32 1.39
N PHE A 460 3.36 -26.74 1.82
CA PHE A 460 3.54 -27.31 3.16
C PHE A 460 3.17 -26.35 4.28
N ILE A 461 3.68 -25.10 4.23
CA ILE A 461 3.36 -24.07 5.21
C ILE A 461 1.85 -23.80 5.28
N ALA A 462 1.21 -23.71 4.12
CA ALA A 462 -0.19 -23.33 4.01
C ALA A 462 -1.17 -24.43 4.51
N GLN A 463 -0.70 -25.65 4.76
CA GLN A 463 -1.53 -26.70 5.38
C GLN A 463 -2.08 -26.29 6.76
N GLN A 464 -1.42 -25.34 7.44
CA GLN A 464 -1.91 -24.78 8.71
C GLN A 464 -3.33 -24.20 8.57
N ASP A 465 -3.68 -23.60 7.41
CA ASP A 465 -4.99 -23.00 7.17
C ASP A 465 -6.11 -24.00 6.89
N LEU A 466 -5.79 -25.25 6.56
CA LEU A 466 -6.77 -26.28 6.23
C LEU A 466 -7.49 -26.81 7.47
N ASN A 467 -6.86 -26.70 8.64
CA ASN A 467 -7.48 -27.07 9.92
C ASN A 467 -7.99 -25.80 10.63
N ALA A 468 -9.27 -25.82 11.01
CA ALA A 468 -9.91 -24.69 11.70
C ALA A 468 -9.20 -24.29 13.03
N GLU A 469 -8.56 -25.26 13.73
CA GLU A 469 -7.85 -24.99 14.98
C GLU A 469 -6.50 -24.28 14.79
N THR A 470 -5.82 -24.49 13.65
CA THR A 470 -4.51 -23.90 13.33
C THR A 470 -4.59 -22.77 12.30
N ARG A 471 -5.77 -22.55 11.73
CA ARG A 471 -6.04 -21.52 10.73
C ARG A 471 -5.68 -20.13 11.25
N PHE A 472 -4.92 -19.39 10.47
CA PHE A 472 -4.52 -18.04 10.82
C PHE A 472 -5.51 -17.01 10.27
N VAL A 473 -6.17 -16.30 11.18
CA VAL A 473 -6.96 -15.11 10.87
C VAL A 473 -6.15 -13.88 11.29
N PRO A 474 -5.84 -12.93 10.38
CA PRO A 474 -5.05 -11.75 10.75
C PRO A 474 -5.83 -10.81 11.67
N GLU A 475 -5.09 -10.07 12.48
CA GLU A 475 -5.64 -8.95 13.24
C GLU A 475 -5.94 -7.77 12.32
N LYS A 476 -7.01 -7.04 12.60
CA LYS A 476 -7.38 -5.84 11.86
C LYS A 476 -6.43 -4.70 12.21
N VAL A 477 -5.89 -4.02 11.19
CA VAL A 477 -5.07 -2.82 11.33
C VAL A 477 -5.85 -1.62 10.82
N ILE A 478 -6.62 -1.01 11.73
CA ILE A 478 -7.62 0.01 11.40
C ILE A 478 -6.99 1.40 11.50
N PRO A 479 -6.94 2.19 10.42
CA PRO A 479 -6.39 3.54 10.44
C PRO A 479 -7.40 4.59 10.97
N LYS A 480 -8.16 4.22 11.99
CA LYS A 480 -9.15 5.02 12.72
C LYS A 480 -9.02 4.71 14.21
N VAL A 481 -9.07 5.72 15.09
CA VAL A 481 -8.92 5.49 16.54
C VAL A 481 -10.19 4.87 17.13
N ASP A 482 -11.34 5.35 16.76
CA ASP A 482 -12.62 4.93 17.35
C ASP A 482 -13.42 4.05 16.37
N GLY A 483 -13.54 2.77 16.71
CA GLY A 483 -14.38 1.81 16.00
C GLY A 483 -13.86 1.33 14.64
N GLU A 484 -14.74 0.73 13.86
CA GLU A 484 -14.55 0.27 12.49
C GLU A 484 -15.15 1.28 11.50
N PHE A 485 -14.90 1.08 10.21
CA PHE A 485 -15.52 1.88 9.16
C PHE A 485 -16.93 1.40 8.86
N GLU A 486 -17.85 2.35 8.65
CA GLU A 486 -19.28 2.07 8.40
C GLU A 486 -19.66 2.09 6.91
N GLU A 487 -18.77 2.60 6.06
CA GLU A 487 -19.00 2.73 4.63
C GLU A 487 -19.18 1.36 3.98
N LYS A 488 -20.31 1.19 3.26
CA LYS A 488 -20.62 -0.03 2.53
C LYS A 488 -19.85 -0.09 1.22
N ILE A 489 -19.17 -1.21 0.99
CA ILE A 489 -18.42 -1.49 -0.24
C ILE A 489 -18.93 -2.79 -0.84
N ALA A 490 -19.29 -2.75 -2.12
CA ALA A 490 -19.74 -3.91 -2.88
C ALA A 490 -18.61 -4.51 -3.70
N ILE A 491 -18.37 -5.79 -3.54
CA ILE A 491 -17.46 -6.59 -4.37
C ILE A 491 -18.31 -7.45 -5.30
N ILE A 492 -18.21 -7.23 -6.61
CA ILE A 492 -19.01 -7.92 -7.62
C ILE A 492 -18.16 -9.00 -8.27
N GLY A 493 -18.41 -10.25 -7.88
CA GLY A 493 -17.65 -11.44 -8.26
C GLY A 493 -16.78 -11.98 -7.12
N GLY A 494 -17.06 -13.20 -6.70
CA GLY A 494 -16.38 -13.93 -5.64
C GLY A 494 -15.18 -14.75 -6.10
N GLY A 495 -14.51 -14.36 -7.20
CA GLY A 495 -13.26 -14.96 -7.65
C GLY A 495 -12.02 -14.43 -6.90
N PRO A 496 -10.79 -14.89 -7.25
CA PRO A 496 -9.56 -14.54 -6.51
C PRO A 496 -9.33 -13.03 -6.35
N ALA A 497 -9.65 -12.22 -7.35
CA ALA A 497 -9.48 -10.77 -7.29
C ALA A 497 -10.47 -10.12 -6.32
N GLY A 498 -11.76 -10.49 -6.41
CA GLY A 498 -12.79 -9.97 -5.50
C GLY A 498 -12.57 -10.40 -4.05
N LEU A 499 -12.28 -11.70 -3.84
CA LEU A 499 -11.98 -12.23 -2.51
C LEU A 499 -10.73 -11.57 -1.89
N SER A 500 -9.67 -11.35 -2.69
CA SER A 500 -8.48 -10.64 -2.21
C SER A 500 -8.79 -9.18 -1.84
N CYS A 501 -9.59 -8.48 -2.64
CA CYS A 501 -10.04 -7.12 -2.32
C CYS A 501 -10.84 -7.09 -1.01
N ALA A 502 -11.79 -8.01 -0.85
CA ALA A 502 -12.59 -8.14 0.36
C ALA A 502 -11.72 -8.43 1.61
N TYR A 503 -10.72 -9.32 1.48
CA TYR A 503 -9.79 -9.63 2.56
C TYR A 503 -9.05 -8.39 3.08
N TYR A 504 -8.40 -7.62 2.19
CA TYR A 504 -7.63 -6.44 2.59
C TYR A 504 -8.51 -5.27 3.06
N LEU A 505 -9.75 -5.17 2.60
CA LEU A 505 -10.73 -4.22 3.15
C LEU A 505 -11.17 -4.63 4.57
N ALA A 506 -11.42 -5.92 4.79
CA ALA A 506 -11.81 -6.42 6.10
C ALA A 506 -10.68 -6.29 7.13
N GLU A 507 -9.41 -6.52 6.72
CA GLU A 507 -8.22 -6.27 7.56
C GLU A 507 -8.12 -4.78 7.97
N LYS A 508 -8.58 -3.85 7.12
CA LYS A 508 -8.65 -2.42 7.42
C LYS A 508 -9.85 -2.00 8.27
N GLY A 509 -10.75 -2.91 8.64
CA GLY A 509 -11.90 -2.61 9.48
C GLY A 509 -13.19 -2.29 8.73
N TYR A 510 -13.31 -2.66 7.44
CA TYR A 510 -14.57 -2.64 6.71
C TYR A 510 -15.31 -3.97 6.84
N ARG A 511 -16.60 -3.95 6.48
CA ARG A 511 -17.45 -5.14 6.28
C ARG A 511 -17.91 -5.19 4.82
N PRO A 512 -17.01 -5.56 3.87
CA PRO A 512 -17.38 -5.60 2.46
C PRO A 512 -18.36 -6.72 2.19
N THR A 513 -19.30 -6.47 1.25
CA THR A 513 -20.28 -7.45 0.79
C THR A 513 -19.88 -7.99 -0.57
N VAL A 514 -19.68 -9.30 -0.68
CA VAL A 514 -19.37 -10.01 -1.93
C VAL A 514 -20.66 -10.51 -2.56
N PHE A 515 -20.98 -10.02 -3.75
CA PHE A 515 -22.09 -10.50 -4.59
C PHE A 515 -21.54 -11.52 -5.58
N GLU A 516 -22.00 -12.75 -5.49
CA GLU A 516 -21.57 -13.85 -6.36
C GLU A 516 -22.78 -14.49 -7.03
N LYS A 517 -22.74 -14.64 -8.34
CA LYS A 517 -23.87 -15.23 -9.11
C LYS A 517 -24.01 -16.74 -8.87
N GLU A 518 -22.92 -17.41 -8.53
CA GLU A 518 -22.93 -18.82 -8.21
C GLU A 518 -23.38 -19.06 -6.76
N LYS A 519 -23.76 -20.29 -6.44
CA LYS A 519 -24.15 -20.67 -5.08
C LYS A 519 -22.98 -20.69 -4.09
N GLN A 520 -21.75 -20.76 -4.60
CA GLN A 520 -20.51 -20.81 -3.82
C GLN A 520 -19.51 -19.82 -4.37
N PRO A 521 -18.79 -19.07 -3.51
CA PRO A 521 -17.69 -18.18 -3.93
C PRO A 521 -16.45 -19.01 -4.32
N GLY A 522 -15.51 -18.40 -5.01
CA GLY A 522 -14.26 -19.00 -5.47
C GLY A 522 -14.02 -18.76 -6.97
N GLY A 523 -15.05 -18.40 -7.74
CA GLY A 523 -14.92 -18.15 -9.17
C GLY A 523 -14.29 -19.33 -9.91
N MET A 524 -13.32 -19.06 -10.78
CA MET A 524 -12.63 -20.11 -11.56
C MET A 524 -11.88 -21.14 -10.70
N LEU A 525 -11.48 -20.81 -9.48
CA LEU A 525 -10.91 -21.79 -8.54
C LEU A 525 -11.91 -22.90 -8.21
N MET A 526 -13.16 -22.51 -8.04
CA MET A 526 -14.25 -23.43 -7.66
C MET A 526 -14.78 -24.20 -8.88
N HIS A 527 -15.08 -23.52 -9.99
CA HIS A 527 -15.78 -24.14 -11.11
C HIS A 527 -14.90 -24.42 -12.34
N GLY A 528 -13.76 -23.74 -12.50
CA GLY A 528 -12.89 -23.91 -13.67
C GLY A 528 -11.75 -24.90 -13.48
N ILE A 529 -11.17 -24.95 -12.28
CA ILE A 529 -10.03 -25.83 -11.97
C ILE A 529 -10.53 -27.18 -11.46
N PRO A 530 -10.01 -28.30 -11.99
CA PRO A 530 -10.47 -29.63 -11.56
C PRO A 530 -10.07 -29.97 -10.13
N GLU A 531 -10.88 -30.77 -9.47
CA GLU A 531 -10.71 -31.19 -8.07
C GLU A 531 -9.40 -31.94 -7.81
N PHE A 532 -8.90 -32.70 -8.81
CA PHE A 532 -7.62 -33.40 -8.69
C PHE A 532 -6.38 -32.48 -8.78
N ARG A 533 -6.57 -31.18 -9.09
CA ARG A 533 -5.53 -30.16 -9.01
C ARG A 533 -5.72 -29.21 -7.82
N LEU A 534 -6.96 -28.93 -7.48
CA LEU A 534 -7.33 -28.03 -6.39
C LEU A 534 -8.62 -28.54 -5.72
N GLU A 535 -8.48 -29.13 -4.57
CA GLU A 535 -9.55 -29.68 -3.76
C GLU A 535 -10.49 -28.54 -3.30
N LYS A 536 -11.80 -28.76 -3.35
CA LYS A 536 -12.78 -27.70 -3.10
C LYS A 536 -12.85 -27.29 -1.63
N ASP A 537 -12.56 -28.21 -0.72
CA ASP A 537 -12.43 -27.96 0.72
C ASP A 537 -11.23 -27.03 1.06
N VAL A 538 -10.16 -27.09 0.27
CA VAL A 538 -9.03 -26.16 0.41
C VAL A 538 -9.46 -24.72 0.11
N ILE A 539 -10.24 -24.51 -0.95
CA ILE A 539 -10.75 -23.16 -1.30
C ILE A 539 -11.66 -22.65 -0.20
N GLU A 540 -12.58 -23.50 0.27
CA GLU A 540 -13.53 -23.16 1.32
C GLU A 540 -12.83 -22.83 2.64
N ALA A 541 -11.79 -23.59 3.01
CA ALA A 541 -11.00 -23.33 4.20
C ALA A 541 -10.34 -21.92 4.19
N GLU A 542 -9.84 -21.47 3.04
CA GLU A 542 -9.26 -20.14 2.92
C GLU A 542 -10.33 -19.02 2.84
N ILE A 543 -11.52 -19.32 2.27
CA ILE A 543 -12.66 -18.39 2.29
C ILE A 543 -13.23 -18.21 3.71
N ASP A 544 -13.17 -19.24 4.55
CA ASP A 544 -13.58 -19.15 5.95
C ASP A 544 -12.78 -18.10 6.73
N VAL A 545 -11.55 -17.83 6.36
CA VAL A 545 -10.76 -16.73 6.93
C VAL A 545 -11.42 -15.38 6.66
N LEU A 546 -11.97 -15.18 5.46
CA LEU A 546 -12.68 -13.95 5.10
C LEU A 546 -13.99 -13.82 5.90
N ARG A 547 -14.72 -14.92 6.09
CA ARG A 547 -15.92 -14.93 6.95
C ARG A 547 -15.58 -14.57 8.39
N ALA A 548 -14.48 -15.12 8.91
CA ALA A 548 -13.99 -14.79 10.25
C ALA A 548 -13.54 -13.32 10.39
N LEU A 549 -13.07 -12.69 9.32
CA LEU A 549 -12.77 -11.26 9.29
C LEU A 549 -14.01 -10.36 9.19
N GLY A 550 -15.19 -10.93 8.92
CA GLY A 550 -16.45 -10.19 8.82
C GLY A 550 -16.85 -9.81 7.38
N VAL A 551 -16.33 -10.49 6.36
CA VAL A 551 -16.81 -10.36 4.97
C VAL A 551 -18.17 -11.01 4.83
N GLU A 552 -19.14 -10.30 4.25
CA GLU A 552 -20.47 -10.78 3.96
C GLU A 552 -20.54 -11.37 2.54
N PHE A 553 -21.28 -12.48 2.38
CA PHE A 553 -21.43 -13.17 1.10
C PHE A 553 -22.90 -13.27 0.70
N HIS A 554 -23.24 -12.71 -0.48
CA HIS A 554 -24.55 -12.85 -1.12
C HIS A 554 -24.38 -13.70 -2.38
N CYS A 555 -24.41 -15.01 -2.18
CA CYS A 555 -24.30 -15.98 -3.27
C CYS A 555 -25.64 -16.26 -3.94
N GLY A 556 -25.63 -16.60 -5.25
CA GLY A 556 -26.81 -16.77 -6.06
C GLY A 556 -27.42 -15.45 -6.55
N VAL A 557 -26.69 -14.32 -6.38
CA VAL A 557 -27.12 -12.98 -6.79
C VAL A 557 -26.28 -12.48 -7.96
N GLU A 558 -26.86 -12.31 -9.13
CA GLU A 558 -26.19 -11.77 -10.32
C GLU A 558 -26.46 -10.27 -10.42
N VAL A 559 -25.45 -9.45 -10.14
CA VAL A 559 -25.54 -7.99 -10.33
C VAL A 559 -25.67 -7.67 -11.81
N GLY A 560 -26.64 -6.81 -12.15
CA GLY A 560 -27.07 -6.54 -13.52
C GLY A 560 -28.29 -7.33 -13.96
N ARG A 561 -28.74 -8.33 -13.19
CA ARG A 561 -29.97 -9.08 -13.36
C ARG A 561 -30.90 -9.01 -12.15
N ASP A 562 -30.40 -9.44 -10.98
CA ASP A 562 -31.18 -9.54 -9.75
C ASP A 562 -31.17 -8.23 -8.95
N VAL A 563 -30.08 -7.48 -9.06
CA VAL A 563 -29.88 -6.14 -8.52
C VAL A 563 -28.91 -5.38 -9.46
N THR A 564 -29.11 -4.09 -9.63
CA THR A 564 -28.25 -3.23 -10.44
C THR A 564 -27.29 -2.39 -9.58
N ILE A 565 -26.20 -1.86 -10.17
CA ILE A 565 -25.29 -0.92 -9.49
C ILE A 565 -26.04 0.33 -9.00
N PRO A 566 -26.91 0.98 -9.80
CA PRO A 566 -27.74 2.09 -9.29
C PRO A 566 -28.57 1.74 -8.05
N GLU A 567 -29.24 0.56 -8.04
CA GLU A 567 -30.01 0.12 -6.87
C GLU A 567 -29.11 -0.16 -5.64
N LEU A 568 -27.89 -0.66 -5.83
CA LEU A 568 -26.92 -0.81 -4.74
C LEU A 568 -26.47 0.55 -4.19
N ARG A 569 -26.30 1.58 -5.05
CA ARG A 569 -26.05 2.96 -4.60
C ARG A 569 -27.20 3.49 -3.72
N GLU A 570 -28.46 3.24 -4.11
CA GLU A 570 -29.64 3.58 -3.30
C GLU A 570 -29.66 2.85 -1.95
N GLN A 571 -29.10 1.63 -1.87
CA GLN A 571 -28.91 0.88 -0.63
C GLN A 571 -27.73 1.37 0.22
N GLY A 572 -27.03 2.44 -0.22
CA GLY A 572 -25.96 3.09 0.49
C GLY A 572 -24.55 2.56 0.24
N TYR A 573 -24.34 1.72 -0.79
CA TYR A 573 -22.99 1.34 -1.21
C TYR A 573 -22.27 2.53 -1.86
N LYS A 574 -21.06 2.84 -1.39
CA LYS A 574 -20.27 4.01 -1.82
C LYS A 574 -19.14 3.68 -2.78
N GLY A 575 -18.78 2.41 -2.93
CA GLY A 575 -17.71 1.98 -3.82
C GLY A 575 -17.93 0.55 -4.29
N PHE A 576 -17.49 0.28 -5.52
CA PHE A 576 -17.74 -0.99 -6.22
C PHE A 576 -16.44 -1.54 -6.77
N TYR A 577 -16.15 -2.81 -6.51
CA TYR A 577 -15.05 -3.53 -7.13
C TYR A 577 -15.58 -4.63 -8.05
N VAL A 578 -15.43 -4.44 -9.35
CA VAL A 578 -15.92 -5.40 -10.36
C VAL A 578 -14.80 -6.38 -10.71
N ALA A 579 -15.01 -7.66 -10.39
CA ALA A 579 -14.05 -8.75 -10.51
C ALA A 579 -14.71 -10.04 -11.06
N ILE A 580 -15.56 -9.89 -12.07
CA ILE A 580 -16.38 -10.99 -12.64
C ILE A 580 -15.61 -11.98 -13.52
N GLY A 581 -14.32 -11.70 -13.81
CA GLY A 581 -13.44 -12.58 -14.58
C GLY A 581 -13.87 -12.75 -16.05
N LEU A 582 -13.38 -13.81 -16.68
CA LEU A 582 -13.68 -14.23 -18.06
C LEU A 582 -14.46 -15.54 -18.01
N GLN A 583 -15.74 -15.55 -18.34
CA GLN A 583 -16.60 -16.71 -18.09
C GLN A 583 -17.21 -17.35 -19.31
N SER A 584 -17.22 -16.65 -20.45
CA SER A 584 -17.73 -17.17 -21.71
C SER A 584 -16.63 -17.83 -22.54
N GLY A 585 -16.79 -19.11 -22.87
CA GLY A 585 -15.88 -19.80 -23.75
C GLY A 585 -16.00 -19.32 -25.21
N GLY A 586 -14.89 -19.30 -25.94
CA GLY A 586 -14.87 -18.93 -27.35
C GLY A 586 -15.29 -20.09 -28.25
N LYS A 587 -16.01 -19.76 -29.35
CA LYS A 587 -16.19 -20.62 -30.55
C LYS A 587 -15.51 -19.91 -31.72
N LEU A 588 -15.16 -20.65 -32.80
CA LEU A 588 -14.46 -20.09 -33.97
C LEU A 588 -15.40 -19.69 -35.11
N GLY A 589 -16.64 -20.13 -35.06
CA GLY A 589 -17.60 -19.87 -36.12
C GLY A 589 -17.42 -20.79 -37.34
N VAL A 590 -16.85 -21.98 -37.14
CA VAL A 590 -16.74 -22.99 -38.21
C VAL A 590 -18.06 -23.76 -38.40
N PRO A 591 -18.33 -24.30 -39.59
CA PRO A 591 -19.52 -25.10 -39.81
C PRO A 591 -19.66 -26.27 -38.82
N GLY A 592 -20.88 -26.55 -38.36
CA GLY A 592 -21.18 -27.65 -37.46
C GLY A 592 -20.97 -27.41 -35.97
N GLU A 593 -20.49 -26.23 -35.56
CA GLU A 593 -20.24 -25.91 -34.14
C GLU A 593 -21.50 -25.88 -33.24
N ASP A 594 -22.70 -25.86 -33.85
CA ASP A 594 -23.97 -25.87 -33.12
C ASP A 594 -24.54 -27.28 -32.93
N ALA A 595 -23.83 -28.32 -33.36
CA ALA A 595 -24.23 -29.70 -33.18
C ALA A 595 -24.24 -30.13 -31.68
N GLU A 596 -25.18 -31.02 -31.32
CA GLU A 596 -25.19 -31.63 -29.99
C GLU A 596 -23.88 -32.38 -29.75
N GLY A 597 -23.24 -32.15 -28.61
CA GLY A 597 -21.89 -32.66 -28.28
C GLY A 597 -20.78 -31.65 -28.48
N VAL A 598 -21.06 -30.42 -28.98
CA VAL A 598 -20.09 -29.35 -29.15
C VAL A 598 -20.32 -28.26 -28.09
N LYS A 599 -19.35 -28.02 -27.22
CA LYS A 599 -19.44 -26.98 -26.16
C LYS A 599 -18.08 -26.38 -25.78
N ALA A 600 -18.10 -25.30 -25.07
CA ALA A 600 -16.86 -24.76 -24.50
C ALA A 600 -16.37 -25.66 -23.36
N GLY A 601 -15.04 -25.86 -23.23
CA GLY A 601 -14.45 -26.68 -22.18
C GLY A 601 -14.82 -26.20 -20.78
N ILE A 602 -14.98 -24.89 -20.58
CA ILE A 602 -15.40 -24.32 -19.29
C ILE A 602 -16.82 -24.72 -18.88
N GLU A 603 -17.70 -24.97 -19.83
CA GLU A 603 -19.06 -25.46 -19.55
C GLU A 603 -19.02 -26.89 -18.98
N LEU A 604 -18.18 -27.78 -19.55
CA LEU A 604 -17.93 -29.10 -19.00
C LEU A 604 -17.38 -28.99 -17.57
N MET A 605 -16.36 -28.12 -17.35
CA MET A 605 -15.76 -27.97 -16.03
C MET A 605 -16.78 -27.51 -14.99
N ARG A 606 -17.69 -26.62 -15.37
CA ARG A 606 -18.77 -26.15 -14.53
C ARG A 606 -19.79 -27.27 -14.19
N GLU A 607 -20.22 -28.04 -15.17
CA GLU A 607 -21.09 -29.19 -14.98
C GLU A 607 -20.47 -30.23 -14.04
N VAL A 608 -19.18 -30.52 -14.19
CA VAL A 608 -18.45 -31.49 -13.36
C VAL A 608 -18.27 -30.99 -11.94
N ASN A 609 -17.77 -29.73 -11.79
CA ASN A 609 -17.35 -29.23 -10.48
C ASN A 609 -18.50 -28.69 -9.64
N LEU A 610 -19.52 -28.05 -10.25
CA LEU A 610 -20.66 -27.46 -9.52
C LEU A 610 -21.91 -28.33 -9.52
N GLU A 611 -22.17 -29.03 -10.62
CA GLU A 611 -23.40 -29.82 -10.77
C GLU A 611 -23.17 -31.30 -10.48
N GLY A 612 -21.92 -31.73 -10.30
CA GLY A 612 -21.53 -33.09 -9.98
C GLY A 612 -21.75 -34.08 -11.14
N LYS A 613 -21.89 -33.59 -12.39
CA LYS A 613 -22.08 -34.40 -13.59
C LYS A 613 -20.77 -35.08 -14.03
N LYS A 614 -20.33 -36.09 -13.32
CA LYS A 614 -19.05 -36.79 -13.52
C LYS A 614 -19.21 -38.04 -14.41
N SER A 615 -20.02 -37.98 -15.52
CA SER A 615 -20.21 -39.09 -16.44
C SER A 615 -20.22 -38.63 -17.88
N LEU A 616 -19.25 -39.13 -18.65
CA LEU A 616 -19.14 -38.97 -20.10
C LEU A 616 -18.98 -40.34 -20.76
N SER A 617 -19.29 -40.43 -22.03
CA SER A 617 -19.08 -41.64 -22.87
C SER A 617 -18.57 -41.22 -24.23
N GLY A 618 -17.97 -42.16 -24.96
CA GLY A 618 -17.50 -41.94 -26.32
C GLY A 618 -16.13 -41.24 -26.41
N ARG A 619 -15.82 -40.78 -27.62
CA ARG A 619 -14.54 -40.15 -27.97
C ARG A 619 -14.63 -38.65 -27.91
N VAL A 620 -13.71 -38.03 -27.20
CA VAL A 620 -13.67 -36.58 -26.95
C VAL A 620 -12.48 -35.97 -27.65
N VAL A 621 -12.71 -34.88 -28.39
CA VAL A 621 -11.66 -34.04 -28.93
C VAL A 621 -11.66 -32.70 -28.21
N VAL A 622 -10.49 -32.31 -27.68
CA VAL A 622 -10.26 -31.02 -27.00
C VAL A 622 -9.46 -30.11 -27.94
N ILE A 623 -9.92 -28.90 -28.15
CA ILE A 623 -9.28 -27.92 -29.03
C ILE A 623 -8.63 -26.83 -28.20
N GLY A 624 -7.30 -26.73 -28.21
CA GLY A 624 -6.51 -25.70 -27.55
C GLY A 624 -5.34 -26.26 -26.72
N GLY A 625 -4.12 -25.78 -26.98
CA GLY A 625 -2.87 -26.23 -26.43
C GLY A 625 -2.43 -25.55 -25.14
N GLY A 626 -3.36 -24.90 -24.40
CA GLY A 626 -3.06 -24.26 -23.11
C GLY A 626 -3.43 -25.12 -21.90
N ASN A 627 -3.10 -24.65 -20.69
CA ASN A 627 -3.34 -25.38 -19.43
C ASN A 627 -4.84 -25.72 -19.23
N ILE A 628 -5.76 -24.87 -19.71
CA ILE A 628 -7.21 -25.15 -19.66
C ILE A 628 -7.53 -26.38 -20.52
N GLY A 629 -6.88 -26.53 -21.68
CA GLY A 629 -7.03 -27.69 -22.52
C GLY A 629 -6.60 -28.99 -21.82
N ALA A 630 -5.47 -28.97 -21.11
CA ALA A 630 -5.01 -30.06 -20.27
C ALA A 630 -6.02 -30.43 -19.20
N ASP A 631 -6.50 -29.45 -18.45
CA ASP A 631 -7.47 -29.64 -17.36
C ASP A 631 -8.78 -30.25 -17.86
N VAL A 632 -9.29 -29.73 -18.99
CA VAL A 632 -10.51 -30.23 -19.63
C VAL A 632 -10.35 -31.66 -20.16
N ALA A 633 -9.21 -31.94 -20.85
CA ALA A 633 -8.92 -33.25 -21.37
C ALA A 633 -8.79 -34.32 -20.29
N ARG A 634 -8.06 -34.01 -19.23
CA ARG A 634 -7.87 -34.90 -18.07
C ARG A 634 -9.17 -35.10 -17.31
N THR A 635 -10.02 -34.04 -17.22
CA THR A 635 -11.35 -34.13 -16.61
C THR A 635 -12.27 -35.04 -17.44
N ALA A 636 -12.32 -34.86 -18.75
CA ALA A 636 -13.13 -35.71 -19.64
C ALA A 636 -12.79 -37.19 -19.51
N LEU A 637 -11.49 -37.53 -19.43
CA LEU A 637 -11.02 -38.89 -19.21
C LEU A 637 -11.52 -39.45 -17.87
N ARG A 638 -11.43 -38.65 -16.77
CA ARG A 638 -11.89 -39.03 -15.43
C ARG A 638 -13.42 -39.17 -15.35
N CYS A 639 -14.14 -38.49 -16.22
CA CYS A 639 -15.58 -38.64 -16.35
C CYS A 639 -15.98 -39.91 -17.12
N GLY A 640 -15.04 -40.67 -17.67
CA GLY A 640 -15.29 -41.94 -18.34
C GLY A 640 -15.31 -41.89 -19.86
N ALA A 641 -14.77 -40.80 -20.48
CA ALA A 641 -14.54 -40.79 -21.92
C ALA A 641 -13.65 -41.95 -22.35
N GLU A 642 -14.04 -42.63 -23.42
CA GLU A 642 -13.32 -43.82 -23.93
C GLU A 642 -11.95 -43.49 -24.51
N LYS A 643 -11.89 -42.34 -25.19
CA LYS A 643 -10.66 -41.80 -25.77
C LYS A 643 -10.70 -40.29 -25.74
N VAL A 644 -9.58 -39.66 -25.34
CA VAL A 644 -9.43 -38.21 -25.37
C VAL A 644 -8.22 -37.83 -26.23
N SER A 645 -8.40 -36.93 -27.19
CA SER A 645 -7.36 -36.39 -28.04
C SER A 645 -7.37 -34.86 -27.95
N LEU A 646 -6.18 -34.25 -27.80
CA LEU A 646 -6.01 -32.80 -27.71
C LEU A 646 -5.36 -32.28 -28.99
N TYR A 647 -5.97 -31.31 -29.65
CA TYR A 647 -5.50 -30.67 -30.89
C TYR A 647 -5.18 -29.20 -30.66
N CYS A 648 -4.04 -28.71 -31.17
CA CYS A 648 -3.66 -27.30 -31.08
C CYS A 648 -2.94 -26.81 -32.36
N LEU A 649 -2.95 -25.48 -32.53
CA LEU A 649 -2.30 -24.81 -33.67
C LEU A 649 -0.78 -24.83 -33.57
N GLU A 650 -0.26 -24.67 -32.34
CA GLU A 650 1.16 -24.61 -32.04
C GLU A 650 1.82 -25.98 -32.30
N ASP A 651 3.11 -25.96 -32.56
CA ASP A 651 3.90 -27.20 -32.54
C ASP A 651 4.12 -27.64 -31.08
N TYR A 652 4.60 -28.88 -30.90
CA TYR A 652 4.68 -29.53 -29.60
C TYR A 652 5.55 -28.78 -28.59
N ASP A 653 6.64 -28.15 -29.02
CA ASP A 653 7.58 -27.46 -28.13
C ASP A 653 7.14 -26.02 -27.81
N SER A 654 6.35 -25.42 -28.70
CA SER A 654 5.88 -24.03 -28.55
C SER A 654 4.48 -23.88 -27.98
N MET A 655 3.79 -24.99 -27.66
CA MET A 655 2.46 -24.90 -27.07
C MET A 655 2.48 -24.21 -25.71
N PRO A 656 1.46 -23.39 -25.40
CA PRO A 656 1.42 -22.60 -24.16
C PRO A 656 1.18 -23.42 -22.90
N MET A 657 0.89 -24.69 -23.00
CA MET A 657 0.76 -25.64 -21.90
C MET A 657 2.09 -25.82 -21.16
N GLY A 658 2.10 -25.84 -19.85
CA GLY A 658 3.28 -26.15 -19.05
C GLY A 658 3.82 -27.54 -19.31
N VAL A 659 5.15 -27.73 -19.21
CA VAL A 659 5.80 -29.04 -19.44
C VAL A 659 5.22 -30.12 -18.52
N GLU A 660 4.95 -29.76 -17.24
CA GLU A 660 4.35 -30.70 -16.27
C GLU A 660 2.93 -31.12 -16.70
N ASP A 661 2.08 -30.18 -17.09
CA ASP A 661 0.71 -30.43 -17.55
C ASP A 661 0.69 -31.31 -18.80
N ARG A 662 1.66 -31.10 -19.73
CA ARG A 662 1.84 -31.91 -20.91
C ARG A 662 2.22 -33.35 -20.58
N THR A 663 3.23 -33.51 -19.71
CA THR A 663 3.64 -34.82 -19.23
C THR A 663 2.52 -35.59 -18.54
N GLU A 664 1.76 -34.90 -17.66
CA GLU A 664 0.62 -35.50 -16.98
C GLU A 664 -0.51 -35.90 -17.94
N CYS A 665 -0.74 -35.18 -19.06
CA CYS A 665 -1.68 -35.56 -20.10
C CYS A 665 -1.25 -36.88 -20.78
N GLU A 666 0.03 -36.99 -21.15
CA GLU A 666 0.59 -38.18 -21.78
C GLU A 666 0.55 -39.39 -20.87
N GLU A 667 0.92 -39.21 -19.59
CA GLU A 667 0.84 -40.25 -18.55
C GLU A 667 -0.59 -40.74 -18.29
N ASP A 668 -1.57 -39.85 -18.41
CA ASP A 668 -3.01 -40.16 -18.29
C ASP A 668 -3.50 -40.90 -19.56
N GLY A 669 -2.73 -40.90 -20.67
CA GLY A 669 -3.07 -41.56 -21.95
C GLY A 669 -3.81 -40.66 -22.94
N ILE A 670 -3.70 -39.35 -22.81
CA ILE A 670 -4.26 -38.37 -23.74
C ILE A 670 -3.33 -38.18 -24.92
N GLU A 671 -3.85 -38.34 -26.15
CA GLU A 671 -3.09 -38.13 -27.39
C GLU A 671 -3.01 -36.63 -27.70
N ILE A 672 -1.78 -36.09 -27.81
CA ILE A 672 -1.54 -34.67 -28.14
C ILE A 672 -1.16 -34.54 -29.61
N HIS A 673 -1.98 -33.85 -30.41
CA HIS A 673 -1.81 -33.57 -31.82
C HIS A 673 -1.50 -32.09 -32.05
N ALA A 674 -0.22 -31.77 -32.18
CA ALA A 674 0.31 -30.41 -32.38
C ALA A 674 0.33 -30.01 -33.87
N GLY A 675 0.14 -28.73 -34.15
CA GLY A 675 0.19 -28.16 -35.50
C GLY A 675 -1.04 -28.44 -36.36
N TRP A 676 -2.25 -28.45 -35.77
CA TRP A 676 -3.51 -28.69 -36.48
C TRP A 676 -4.56 -27.61 -36.14
N GLY A 677 -5.24 -27.09 -37.18
CA GLY A 677 -6.36 -26.17 -37.04
C GLY A 677 -7.64 -26.79 -37.58
N GLN A 678 -8.74 -26.67 -36.85
CA GLN A 678 -10.01 -27.21 -37.32
C GLN A 678 -10.62 -26.37 -38.45
N THR A 679 -11.42 -27.05 -39.30
CA THR A 679 -12.15 -26.42 -40.42
C THR A 679 -13.64 -26.59 -40.31
N GLU A 680 -14.09 -27.70 -39.75
CA GLU A 680 -15.50 -28.09 -39.72
C GLU A 680 -15.74 -29.14 -38.65
N VAL A 681 -16.88 -29.05 -37.96
CA VAL A 681 -17.39 -30.15 -37.12
C VAL A 681 -18.38 -30.95 -37.96
N LEU A 682 -18.15 -32.25 -38.04
CA LEU A 682 -19.01 -33.16 -38.78
C LEU A 682 -20.17 -33.57 -37.87
N ALA A 683 -21.39 -33.50 -38.40
CA ALA A 683 -22.60 -33.83 -37.66
C ALA A 683 -23.50 -34.78 -38.45
N GLU A 684 -24.04 -35.80 -37.76
CA GLU A 684 -25.05 -36.70 -38.27
C GLU A 684 -26.31 -36.59 -37.41
N ASN A 685 -27.46 -36.32 -38.05
CA ASN A 685 -28.73 -36.13 -37.37
C ASN A 685 -28.69 -35.05 -36.24
N GLY A 686 -27.88 -33.98 -36.43
CA GLY A 686 -27.73 -32.90 -35.49
C GLY A 686 -26.77 -33.19 -34.33
N ARG A 687 -26.10 -34.34 -34.30
CA ARG A 687 -25.11 -34.71 -33.27
C ARG A 687 -23.70 -34.77 -33.86
N CYS A 688 -22.71 -34.37 -33.07
CA CYS A 688 -21.32 -34.48 -33.44
C CYS A 688 -20.96 -35.92 -33.76
N SER A 689 -20.34 -36.16 -34.93
CA SER A 689 -19.83 -37.47 -35.35
C SER A 689 -18.33 -37.48 -35.67
N GLY A 690 -17.75 -36.27 -35.76
CA GLY A 690 -16.35 -36.09 -36.07
C GLY A 690 -15.94 -34.62 -36.22
N ILE A 691 -14.69 -34.39 -36.51
CA ILE A 691 -14.12 -33.06 -36.75
C ILE A 691 -13.06 -33.17 -37.86
N ARG A 692 -12.99 -32.15 -38.73
CA ARG A 692 -12.00 -32.06 -39.80
C ARG A 692 -10.97 -31.01 -39.47
N PHE A 693 -9.70 -31.38 -39.64
CA PHE A 693 -8.54 -30.53 -39.41
C PHE A 693 -7.78 -30.27 -40.71
N ARG A 694 -7.00 -29.19 -40.73
CA ARG A 694 -5.94 -28.91 -41.68
C ARG A 694 -4.63 -28.62 -41.00
N LYS A 695 -3.49 -28.87 -41.64
CA LYS A 695 -2.16 -28.68 -41.08
C LYS A 695 -1.91 -27.17 -40.85
N CYS A 696 -1.51 -26.79 -39.65
CA CYS A 696 -1.04 -25.44 -39.33
C CYS A 696 0.46 -25.32 -39.65
N LEU A 697 0.83 -24.34 -40.48
CA LEU A 697 2.22 -24.10 -40.89
C LEU A 697 2.91 -23.09 -39.99
N SER A 698 2.16 -22.09 -39.53
CA SER A 698 2.67 -21.07 -38.59
C SER A 698 1.50 -20.45 -37.81
N VAL A 699 1.70 -20.19 -36.53
CA VAL A 699 0.69 -19.56 -35.67
C VAL A 699 0.81 -18.02 -35.66
N ARG A 700 2.04 -17.51 -35.94
CA ARG A 700 2.33 -16.06 -35.90
C ARG A 700 2.96 -15.61 -37.21
N ASN A 701 2.68 -14.35 -37.57
CA ASN A 701 3.32 -13.71 -38.72
C ASN A 701 4.76 -13.25 -38.37
N ALA A 702 5.44 -12.64 -39.35
CA ALA A 702 6.81 -12.13 -39.20
C ALA A 702 6.95 -11.06 -38.10
N GLU A 703 5.87 -10.33 -37.78
CA GLU A 703 5.81 -9.33 -36.72
C GLU A 703 5.45 -9.93 -35.34
N GLY A 704 5.36 -11.26 -35.21
CA GLY A 704 5.03 -11.94 -33.97
C GLY A 704 3.54 -11.90 -33.56
N ARG A 705 2.64 -11.34 -34.45
CA ARG A 705 1.20 -11.27 -34.18
C ARG A 705 0.53 -12.60 -34.52
N PHE A 706 -0.52 -12.94 -33.76
CA PHE A 706 -1.34 -14.13 -34.01
C PHE A 706 -2.02 -14.01 -35.41
N ALA A 707 -1.59 -14.82 -36.33
CA ALA A 707 -2.06 -14.88 -37.72
C ALA A 707 -1.74 -16.26 -38.31
N PRO A 708 -2.52 -17.31 -37.94
CA PRO A 708 -2.21 -18.68 -38.35
C PRO A 708 -2.31 -18.87 -39.86
N THR A 709 -1.37 -19.60 -40.44
CA THR A 709 -1.35 -20.02 -41.84
C THR A 709 -1.48 -21.53 -41.93
N PHE A 710 -2.14 -22.02 -42.97
CA PHE A 710 -2.50 -23.41 -43.10
C PHE A 710 -2.12 -24.00 -44.45
N ASP A 711 -1.93 -25.32 -44.50
CA ASP A 711 -1.90 -26.13 -45.73
C ASP A 711 -3.26 -26.80 -45.89
N ASP A 712 -4.06 -26.28 -46.83
CA ASP A 712 -5.40 -26.81 -47.12
C ASP A 712 -5.38 -28.17 -47.82
N ASN A 713 -4.21 -28.63 -48.34
CA ASN A 713 -4.08 -29.92 -48.97
C ASN A 713 -3.79 -31.05 -47.97
N THR A 714 -3.30 -30.74 -46.79
CA THR A 714 -3.05 -31.68 -45.71
C THR A 714 -4.18 -31.62 -44.70
N THR A 715 -5.15 -32.52 -44.83
CA THR A 715 -6.33 -32.57 -43.97
C THR A 715 -6.45 -33.89 -43.24
N GLU A 716 -7.09 -33.90 -42.08
CA GLU A 716 -7.38 -35.09 -41.29
C GLU A 716 -8.83 -35.04 -40.79
N GLU A 717 -9.55 -36.16 -40.91
CA GLU A 717 -10.85 -36.34 -40.29
C GLU A 717 -10.77 -37.24 -39.08
N VAL A 718 -11.23 -36.73 -37.94
CA VAL A 718 -11.16 -37.44 -36.65
C VAL A 718 -12.56 -37.75 -36.16
N PRO A 719 -12.92 -39.01 -36.08
CA PRO A 719 -14.24 -39.38 -35.56
C PRO A 719 -14.31 -39.12 -34.06
N CYS A 720 -15.29 -38.35 -33.60
CA CYS A 720 -15.51 -38.04 -32.18
C CYS A 720 -17.01 -37.82 -31.91
N ASP A 721 -17.39 -38.04 -30.68
CA ASP A 721 -18.76 -37.91 -30.22
C ASP A 721 -18.96 -36.57 -29.45
N MET A 722 -17.83 -35.91 -29.07
CA MET A 722 -17.83 -34.62 -28.41
C MET A 722 -16.62 -33.77 -28.80
N VAL A 723 -16.83 -32.44 -28.95
CA VAL A 723 -15.79 -31.43 -29.19
C VAL A 723 -15.85 -30.40 -28.05
N LEU A 724 -14.69 -30.17 -27.40
CA LEU A 724 -14.57 -29.22 -26.27
C LEU A 724 -13.59 -28.09 -26.66
N TYR A 725 -14.10 -26.88 -26.80
CA TYR A 725 -13.29 -25.71 -27.14
C TYR A 725 -12.60 -25.07 -25.92
N CYS A 726 -11.26 -24.98 -25.97
CA CYS A 726 -10.41 -24.33 -24.95
C CYS A 726 -9.54 -23.22 -25.58
N ILE A 727 -10.12 -22.38 -26.41
CA ILE A 727 -9.48 -21.38 -27.28
C ILE A 727 -9.58 -19.95 -26.78
N GLY A 728 -9.61 -19.78 -25.51
CA GLY A 728 -9.74 -18.49 -24.83
C GLY A 728 -11.15 -18.24 -24.28
N GLN A 729 -11.23 -17.21 -23.47
CA GLN A 729 -12.44 -16.82 -22.77
C GLN A 729 -12.69 -15.32 -22.96
N LYS A 730 -13.94 -14.88 -22.82
CA LYS A 730 -14.39 -13.48 -22.93
C LYS A 730 -15.16 -13.05 -21.69
N VAL A 731 -15.20 -11.74 -21.45
CA VAL A 731 -16.06 -11.15 -20.44
C VAL A 731 -17.52 -11.23 -20.92
N ASP A 732 -18.38 -11.65 -20.02
CA ASP A 732 -19.83 -11.57 -20.22
C ASP A 732 -20.42 -10.48 -19.31
N TRP A 733 -20.56 -9.28 -19.83
CA TRP A 733 -21.05 -8.14 -19.07
C TRP A 733 -22.55 -8.15 -18.80
N LYS A 734 -23.34 -8.79 -19.69
CA LYS A 734 -24.81 -8.77 -19.61
C LYS A 734 -25.36 -7.36 -19.29
N GLY A 735 -26.18 -7.25 -18.25
CA GLY A 735 -26.74 -5.97 -17.76
C GLY A 735 -25.89 -5.23 -16.72
N LEU A 736 -24.72 -5.74 -16.33
CA LEU A 736 -23.94 -5.19 -15.21
C LEU A 736 -23.55 -3.72 -15.38
N LEU A 737 -23.19 -3.30 -16.58
CA LEU A 737 -22.76 -1.92 -16.87
C LEU A 737 -23.91 -0.95 -17.18
N THR A 738 -25.15 -1.42 -17.13
CA THR A 738 -26.33 -0.57 -17.38
C THR A 738 -26.40 0.55 -16.35
N GLY A 739 -26.48 1.79 -16.85
CA GLY A 739 -26.52 2.98 -15.98
C GLY A 739 -25.17 3.40 -15.41
N THR A 740 -24.06 2.94 -16.01
CA THR A 740 -22.69 3.35 -15.64
C THR A 740 -21.96 3.96 -16.83
N ALA A 741 -20.90 4.74 -16.56
CA ALA A 741 -20.00 5.32 -17.56
C ALA A 741 -18.73 4.48 -17.80
N VAL A 742 -18.71 3.22 -17.41
CA VAL A 742 -17.55 2.33 -17.60
C VAL A 742 -17.28 2.12 -19.10
N GLU A 743 -16.07 2.41 -19.54
CA GLU A 743 -15.60 2.20 -20.92
C GLU A 743 -14.94 0.82 -21.07
N LEU A 744 -15.08 0.24 -22.27
CA LEU A 744 -14.47 -1.04 -22.62
C LEU A 744 -13.36 -0.88 -23.68
N ASN A 745 -12.36 -1.75 -23.58
CA ASN A 745 -11.35 -1.94 -24.60
C ASN A 745 -11.91 -2.74 -25.80
N PRO A 746 -11.26 -2.73 -26.98
CA PRO A 746 -11.71 -3.49 -28.16
C PRO A 746 -11.83 -5.00 -27.94
N ASN A 747 -11.10 -5.56 -26.99
CA ASN A 747 -11.17 -6.97 -26.60
C ASN A 747 -12.29 -7.28 -25.57
N GLY A 748 -13.10 -6.29 -25.21
CA GLY A 748 -14.20 -6.42 -24.25
C GLY A 748 -13.82 -6.32 -22.78
N THR A 749 -12.53 -6.13 -22.44
CA THR A 749 -12.13 -5.88 -21.05
C THR A 749 -12.43 -4.44 -20.63
N ALA A 750 -12.55 -4.19 -19.33
CA ALA A 750 -12.77 -2.84 -18.81
C ALA A 750 -11.53 -1.95 -18.99
N LYS A 751 -11.77 -0.66 -19.28
CA LYS A 751 -10.74 0.36 -19.32
C LYS A 751 -10.62 1.03 -17.95
N ALA A 752 -9.43 1.05 -17.38
CA ALA A 752 -9.17 1.64 -16.06
C ALA A 752 -7.76 2.20 -15.95
N ASP A 753 -7.55 3.04 -14.95
CA ASP A 753 -6.23 3.56 -14.60
C ASP A 753 -5.31 2.42 -14.10
N PRO A 754 -4.08 2.29 -14.58
CA PRO A 754 -3.21 1.16 -14.27
C PRO A 754 -2.64 1.16 -12.83
N VAL A 755 -2.75 2.27 -12.11
CA VAL A 755 -2.27 2.40 -10.72
C VAL A 755 -3.42 2.25 -9.73
N THR A 756 -4.53 2.91 -10.01
CA THR A 756 -5.68 2.97 -9.10
C THR A 756 -6.77 1.94 -9.41
N TYR A 757 -6.75 1.36 -10.61
CA TYR A 757 -7.81 0.47 -11.13
C TYR A 757 -9.19 1.13 -11.23
N GLN A 758 -9.26 2.47 -11.16
CA GLN A 758 -10.46 3.26 -11.30
C GLN A 758 -10.90 3.33 -12.75
N THR A 759 -12.19 3.16 -13.01
CA THR A 759 -12.79 3.31 -14.36
C THR A 759 -13.17 4.77 -14.65
N ALA A 760 -13.80 5.02 -15.79
CA ALA A 760 -14.40 6.32 -16.07
C ALA A 760 -15.59 6.65 -15.14
N GLU A 761 -16.21 5.65 -14.52
CA GLU A 761 -17.18 5.82 -13.43
C GLU A 761 -16.41 5.90 -12.11
N PRO A 762 -16.42 7.04 -11.39
CA PRO A 762 -15.48 7.31 -10.30
C PRO A 762 -15.55 6.35 -9.12
N ASP A 763 -16.72 5.79 -8.79
CA ASP A 763 -16.93 4.86 -7.68
C ASP A 763 -16.77 3.39 -8.08
N ILE A 764 -16.46 3.12 -9.38
CA ILE A 764 -16.26 1.75 -9.89
C ILE A 764 -14.79 1.49 -10.19
N PHE A 765 -14.28 0.46 -9.55
CA PHE A 765 -12.93 -0.08 -9.70
C PHE A 765 -13.01 -1.49 -10.28
N VAL A 766 -11.99 -1.90 -11.02
CA VAL A 766 -11.96 -3.21 -11.68
C VAL A 766 -10.67 -3.95 -11.36
N GLY A 767 -10.68 -5.28 -11.42
CA GLY A 767 -9.45 -6.06 -11.28
C GLY A 767 -9.62 -7.54 -11.62
N GLY A 768 -8.50 -8.24 -11.74
CA GLY A 768 -8.45 -9.58 -12.29
C GLY A 768 -8.70 -9.59 -13.80
N ASP A 769 -9.13 -10.73 -14.34
CA ASP A 769 -9.20 -10.97 -15.79
C ASP A 769 -10.16 -10.02 -16.53
N VAL A 770 -11.18 -9.49 -15.87
CA VAL A 770 -12.10 -8.50 -16.44
C VAL A 770 -11.38 -7.21 -16.88
N TYR A 771 -10.22 -6.93 -16.30
CA TYR A 771 -9.38 -5.79 -16.63
C TYR A 771 -8.12 -6.18 -17.43
N THR A 772 -7.37 -7.17 -16.95
CA THR A 772 -6.07 -7.53 -17.53
C THR A 772 -6.16 -8.48 -18.72
N GLY A 773 -7.34 -9.06 -18.99
CA GLY A 773 -7.45 -10.29 -19.77
C GLY A 773 -6.98 -11.50 -18.94
N GLN A 774 -6.95 -12.66 -19.57
CA GLN A 774 -6.61 -13.93 -18.92
C GLN A 774 -5.21 -13.89 -18.26
N LYS A 775 -5.18 -14.10 -16.94
CA LYS A 775 -3.97 -14.15 -16.09
C LYS A 775 -4.07 -15.29 -15.08
N PHE A 776 -3.07 -15.43 -14.23
CA PHE A 776 -3.06 -16.43 -13.17
C PHE A 776 -3.71 -15.91 -11.88
N ALA A 777 -4.08 -16.83 -10.99
CA ALA A 777 -4.71 -16.48 -9.71
C ALA A 777 -3.89 -15.47 -8.88
N ILE A 778 -2.55 -15.57 -8.88
CA ILE A 778 -1.67 -14.67 -8.16
C ILE A 778 -1.69 -13.23 -8.72
N ASP A 779 -1.88 -13.05 -10.02
CA ASP A 779 -2.06 -11.73 -10.64
C ASP A 779 -3.39 -11.10 -10.19
N ALA A 780 -4.46 -11.91 -10.13
CA ALA A 780 -5.77 -11.49 -9.64
C ALA A 780 -5.74 -11.09 -8.15
N ILE A 781 -5.02 -11.85 -7.33
CA ILE A 781 -4.80 -11.55 -5.90
C ILE A 781 -4.08 -10.20 -5.74
N ALA A 782 -3.02 -9.97 -6.51
CA ALA A 782 -2.28 -8.71 -6.49
C ALA A 782 -3.17 -7.52 -6.89
N ALA A 783 -4.01 -7.68 -7.90
CA ALA A 783 -4.97 -6.66 -8.34
C ALA A 783 -6.01 -6.36 -7.24
N GLY A 784 -6.52 -7.39 -6.56
CA GLY A 784 -7.45 -7.24 -5.43
C GLY A 784 -6.87 -6.42 -4.27
N LYS A 785 -5.60 -6.67 -3.91
CA LYS A 785 -4.88 -5.89 -2.89
C LYS A 785 -4.81 -4.40 -3.25
N GLN A 786 -4.49 -4.07 -4.49
CA GLN A 786 -4.44 -2.69 -4.96
C GLN A 786 -5.83 -2.05 -5.05
N GLY A 787 -6.85 -2.81 -5.47
CA GLY A 787 -8.24 -2.37 -5.48
C GLY A 787 -8.75 -1.99 -4.10
N ALA A 788 -8.39 -2.76 -3.07
CA ALA A 788 -8.75 -2.46 -1.69
C ALA A 788 -8.16 -1.12 -1.21
N VAL A 789 -6.92 -0.80 -1.58
CA VAL A 789 -6.32 0.51 -1.28
C VAL A 789 -7.08 1.65 -1.95
N SER A 790 -7.47 1.47 -3.21
CA SER A 790 -8.22 2.48 -3.96
C SER A 790 -9.62 2.70 -3.37
N LEU A 791 -10.35 1.64 -3.09
CA LEU A 791 -11.68 1.71 -2.49
C LEU A 791 -11.67 2.35 -1.10
N HIS A 792 -10.71 1.94 -0.24
CA HIS A 792 -10.54 2.59 1.06
C HIS A 792 -10.38 4.10 0.92
N ARG A 793 -9.50 4.55 0.03
CA ARG A 793 -9.28 5.98 -0.20
C ARG A 793 -10.49 6.68 -0.80
N TRP A 794 -11.17 6.03 -1.74
CA TRP A 794 -12.36 6.58 -2.37
C TRP A 794 -13.48 6.84 -1.38
N VAL A 795 -13.84 5.83 -0.58
CA VAL A 795 -14.96 5.95 0.37
C VAL A 795 -14.63 6.87 1.56
N GLN A 796 -13.35 7.20 1.75
CA GLN A 796 -12.86 8.17 2.74
C GLN A 796 -12.55 9.55 2.13
N ASP A 797 -13.04 9.84 0.92
CA ASP A 797 -12.81 11.11 0.20
C ASP A 797 -11.32 11.50 0.12
N ALA A 798 -10.45 10.52 -0.08
CA ALA A 798 -9.00 10.68 -0.08
C ALA A 798 -8.39 10.58 -1.48
N THR A 799 -7.18 11.10 -1.63
CA THR A 799 -6.42 11.03 -2.89
C THR A 799 -6.00 9.60 -3.21
N LEU A 800 -6.41 9.08 -4.36
CA LEU A 800 -6.12 7.70 -4.77
C LEU A 800 -4.63 7.41 -5.00
N THR A 801 -3.84 8.41 -5.38
CA THR A 801 -2.46 8.24 -5.87
C THR A 801 -1.37 8.55 -4.85
N ILE A 802 -1.67 9.18 -3.72
CA ILE A 802 -0.65 9.56 -2.74
C ILE A 802 0.16 8.34 -2.25
N GLY A 803 1.48 8.39 -2.35
CA GLY A 803 2.37 7.30 -1.98
C GLY A 803 2.24 6.02 -2.85
N ARG A 804 1.59 6.10 -4.02
CA ARG A 804 1.41 4.98 -4.97
C ARG A 804 2.17 5.26 -6.26
N ASP A 805 3.48 5.26 -6.18
CA ASP A 805 4.33 5.41 -7.36
C ASP A 805 4.47 4.08 -8.11
N LYS A 806 4.76 4.16 -9.40
CA LYS A 806 5.12 2.97 -10.18
C LYS A 806 6.37 2.34 -9.58
N ARG A 807 6.27 1.06 -9.24
CA ARG A 807 7.39 0.30 -8.71
C ARG A 807 8.28 -0.16 -9.86
N GLU A 808 9.56 0.16 -9.77
CA GLU A 808 10.57 -0.34 -10.69
C GLU A 808 11.56 -1.20 -9.91
N PHE A 809 11.84 -2.40 -10.42
CA PHE A 809 12.81 -3.31 -9.85
C PHE A 809 14.00 -3.44 -10.81
N ILE A 810 15.21 -3.39 -10.28
CA ILE A 810 16.41 -3.71 -11.05
C ILE A 810 16.51 -5.23 -11.10
N GLU A 811 16.56 -5.79 -12.29
CA GLU A 811 16.80 -7.21 -12.46
C GLU A 811 18.29 -7.54 -12.17
N LEU A 812 18.49 -8.62 -11.44
CA LEU A 812 19.81 -9.13 -11.14
C LEU A 812 20.38 -9.83 -12.38
N ASP A 813 21.58 -9.42 -12.84
CA ASP A 813 22.31 -10.16 -13.85
C ASP A 813 22.89 -11.45 -13.25
N LYS A 814 22.16 -12.54 -13.42
CA LYS A 814 22.49 -13.85 -12.85
C LYS A 814 23.80 -14.43 -13.43
N ASN A 815 24.20 -14.01 -14.62
CA ASN A 815 25.42 -14.53 -15.28
C ASN A 815 26.69 -13.84 -14.76
N ASN A 816 26.55 -12.68 -14.15
CA ASN A 816 27.65 -11.89 -13.57
C ASN A 816 27.83 -12.11 -12.07
N LEU A 817 27.15 -13.05 -11.45
CA LEU A 817 27.29 -13.33 -10.02
C LEU A 817 28.55 -14.11 -9.71
N LEU A 818 29.22 -13.74 -8.60
CA LEU A 818 30.30 -14.49 -7.99
C LEU A 818 29.70 -15.46 -6.95
N LEU A 819 29.59 -16.72 -7.32
CA LEU A 819 29.07 -17.78 -6.47
C LEU A 819 30.17 -18.82 -6.26
N GLU A 820 30.84 -18.80 -5.12
CA GLU A 820 31.86 -19.77 -4.76
C GLU A 820 31.20 -21.04 -4.28
N GLU A 821 31.71 -22.20 -4.74
CA GLU A 821 31.14 -23.52 -4.48
C GLU A 821 31.00 -23.85 -2.98
N ALA A 822 31.88 -23.30 -2.15
CA ALA A 822 31.83 -23.47 -0.70
C ALA A 822 30.86 -22.51 0.01
N SER A 823 30.22 -21.55 -0.71
CA SER A 823 29.35 -20.51 -0.14
C SER A 823 27.87 -20.89 -0.06
N TYR A 824 27.48 -22.05 -0.58
CA TYR A 824 26.10 -22.52 -0.62
C TYR A 824 25.98 -24.04 -0.35
N ASP A 825 24.79 -24.44 0.12
CA ASP A 825 24.46 -25.85 0.36
C ASP A 825 24.31 -26.63 -0.96
N ASN A 826 24.89 -27.80 -1.05
CA ASN A 826 24.88 -28.65 -2.26
C ASN A 826 23.80 -29.73 -2.24
N THR A 827 22.85 -29.68 -1.31
CA THR A 827 21.71 -30.61 -1.25
C THR A 827 20.92 -30.56 -2.57
N PRO A 828 20.57 -31.71 -3.17
CA PRO A 828 19.79 -31.74 -4.40
C PRO A 828 18.37 -31.26 -4.17
N ARG A 829 17.73 -30.67 -5.21
CA ARG A 829 16.33 -30.23 -5.16
C ARG A 829 15.44 -31.38 -4.73
N GLN A 830 14.62 -31.13 -3.73
CA GLN A 830 13.57 -32.03 -3.29
C GLN A 830 12.42 -32.08 -4.30
N ARG A 831 11.78 -33.24 -4.41
CA ARG A 831 10.61 -33.44 -5.27
C ARG A 831 9.48 -34.06 -4.47
N ILE A 832 8.25 -33.69 -4.81
CA ILE A 832 7.04 -34.28 -4.25
C ILE A 832 6.89 -35.72 -4.74
N GLY A 833 6.30 -36.56 -3.88
CA GLY A 833 5.83 -37.88 -4.27
C GLY A 833 4.48 -37.79 -5.01
N TYR A 834 4.11 -38.88 -5.66
CA TYR A 834 2.81 -39.06 -6.27
C TYR A 834 2.19 -40.40 -5.87
N ASN A 835 0.93 -40.39 -5.48
CA ASN A 835 0.18 -41.62 -5.20
C ASN A 835 -0.50 -42.11 -6.49
N GLU A 836 0.11 -43.09 -7.13
CA GLU A 836 -0.34 -43.63 -8.40
C GLU A 836 -1.77 -44.20 -8.36
N THR A 837 -2.23 -44.67 -7.21
CA THR A 837 -3.61 -45.21 -7.07
C THR A 837 -4.68 -44.14 -7.26
N LEU A 838 -4.33 -42.86 -7.13
CA LEU A 838 -5.23 -41.70 -7.29
C LEU A 838 -5.18 -41.06 -8.69
N ARG A 839 -4.23 -41.48 -9.56
CA ARG A 839 -3.98 -40.85 -10.87
C ARG A 839 -5.21 -40.67 -11.75
N LYS A 840 -6.09 -41.66 -11.79
CA LYS A 840 -7.33 -41.62 -12.60
C LYS A 840 -8.59 -41.26 -11.79
N THR A 841 -8.41 -40.72 -10.61
CA THR A 841 -9.51 -40.26 -9.74
C THR A 841 -9.62 -38.74 -9.74
N PHE A 842 -10.67 -38.20 -9.10
CA PHE A 842 -10.82 -36.77 -8.86
C PHE A 842 -10.07 -36.28 -7.61
N LYS A 843 -9.25 -37.11 -6.96
CA LYS A 843 -8.44 -36.70 -5.81
C LYS A 843 -7.04 -36.28 -6.23
N ASP A 844 -6.44 -35.33 -5.53
CA ASP A 844 -5.05 -34.94 -5.73
C ASP A 844 -4.12 -36.10 -5.32
N GLY A 845 -3.32 -36.61 -6.26
CA GLY A 845 -2.33 -37.66 -6.03
C GLY A 845 -0.97 -37.12 -5.56
N ARG A 846 -0.74 -35.82 -5.59
CA ARG A 846 0.53 -35.18 -5.20
C ARG A 846 0.70 -35.21 -3.70
N VAL A 847 1.82 -35.76 -3.21
CA VAL A 847 2.16 -35.87 -1.80
C VAL A 847 2.99 -34.63 -1.39
N ALA A 848 2.51 -33.87 -0.46
CA ALA A 848 3.24 -32.71 0.05
C ALA A 848 4.58 -33.11 0.68
N PHE A 849 5.52 -32.16 0.76
CA PHE A 849 6.80 -32.37 1.43
C PHE A 849 6.63 -32.82 2.89
N THR A 850 7.57 -33.62 3.36
CA THR A 850 7.79 -33.86 4.79
C THR A 850 8.58 -32.70 5.40
N GLU A 851 8.61 -32.62 6.71
CA GLU A 851 9.40 -31.61 7.43
C GLU A 851 10.91 -31.71 7.09
N GLU A 852 11.45 -32.91 6.93
CA GLU A 852 12.82 -33.15 6.54
C GLU A 852 13.10 -32.63 5.11
N GLN A 853 12.17 -32.85 4.19
CA GLN A 853 12.27 -32.31 2.82
C GLN A 853 12.20 -30.78 2.83
N VAL A 854 11.34 -30.17 3.64
CA VAL A 854 11.28 -28.72 3.81
C VAL A 854 12.60 -28.16 4.31
N LYS A 855 13.20 -28.77 5.34
CA LYS A 855 14.50 -28.36 5.87
C LYS A 855 15.62 -28.49 4.83
N ALA A 856 15.66 -29.60 4.11
CA ALA A 856 16.64 -29.84 3.03
C ALA A 856 16.47 -28.81 1.89
N GLU A 857 15.23 -28.54 1.47
CA GLU A 857 14.98 -27.63 0.35
C GLU A 857 15.23 -26.16 0.72
N THR A 858 14.88 -25.75 1.94
CA THR A 858 15.10 -24.36 2.39
C THR A 858 16.58 -24.04 2.60
N ALA A 859 17.43 -25.02 2.91
CA ALA A 859 18.90 -24.86 3.01
C ALA A 859 19.54 -24.46 1.67
N ARG A 860 18.91 -24.78 0.54
CA ARG A 860 19.38 -24.44 -0.81
C ARG A 860 19.22 -22.96 -1.17
N CYS A 861 18.49 -22.18 -0.37
CA CYS A 861 18.25 -20.78 -0.63
C CYS A 861 19.55 -19.94 -0.48
N LEU A 862 19.92 -19.20 -1.53
CA LEU A 862 21.14 -18.38 -1.57
C LEU A 862 21.06 -17.07 -0.77
N GLY A 863 19.87 -16.67 -0.31
CA GLY A 863 19.72 -15.42 0.42
C GLY A 863 20.09 -14.19 -0.40
N CYS A 864 19.61 -14.06 -1.64
CA CYS A 864 20.06 -13.07 -2.63
C CYS A 864 19.87 -11.62 -2.23
N GLY A 865 18.85 -11.29 -1.42
CA GLY A 865 18.50 -9.93 -1.09
C GLY A 865 18.74 -9.56 0.38
N ALA A 866 18.96 -8.28 0.63
CA ALA A 866 18.98 -7.68 1.95
C ALA A 866 18.37 -6.28 1.89
N SER A 867 17.88 -5.75 3.02
CA SER A 867 17.47 -4.35 3.10
C SER A 867 18.69 -3.44 3.24
N VAL A 868 18.57 -2.20 2.79
CA VAL A 868 19.56 -1.13 2.97
C VAL A 868 18.87 0.11 3.48
N VAL A 869 19.57 0.93 4.27
CA VAL A 869 19.05 2.18 4.85
C VAL A 869 19.76 3.38 4.26
N ASP A 870 18.98 4.37 3.83
CA ASP A 870 19.49 5.70 3.54
C ASP A 870 19.49 6.53 4.83
N PRO A 871 20.65 6.84 5.41
CA PRO A 871 20.75 7.54 6.70
C PRO A 871 20.22 8.99 6.63
N ASN A 872 20.21 9.60 5.45
CA ASN A 872 19.72 10.97 5.27
C ASN A 872 18.20 11.06 5.26
N LYS A 873 17.53 10.00 4.79
CA LYS A 873 16.06 9.89 4.84
C LYS A 873 15.56 9.28 6.13
N CYS A 874 16.39 8.52 6.83
CA CYS A 874 16.02 7.92 8.09
C CYS A 874 15.73 9.01 9.14
N ILE A 875 14.53 8.99 9.70
CA ILE A 875 14.11 9.91 10.77
C ILE A 875 14.24 9.30 12.16
N GLY A 876 14.72 8.05 12.25
CA GLY A 876 14.95 7.37 13.52
C GLY A 876 13.70 7.04 14.31
N CYS A 877 12.58 6.75 13.63
CA CYS A 877 11.28 6.49 14.29
C CYS A 877 11.14 5.09 14.90
N GLY A 878 11.96 4.11 14.51
CA GLY A 878 11.93 2.75 15.08
C GLY A 878 10.90 1.79 14.48
N ILE A 879 9.98 2.22 13.62
CA ILE A 879 8.95 1.36 13.04
C ILE A 879 9.54 0.15 12.30
N CYS A 880 10.66 0.33 11.58
CA CYS A 880 11.32 -0.77 10.87
C CYS A 880 11.90 -1.83 11.82
N THR A 881 12.41 -1.41 12.97
CA THR A 881 13.00 -2.31 14.00
C THR A 881 11.92 -3.20 14.62
N THR A 882 10.79 -2.62 15.04
CA THR A 882 9.69 -3.38 15.66
C THR A 882 9.01 -4.36 14.71
N ARG A 883 9.13 -4.14 13.41
CA ARG A 883 8.55 -5.01 12.37
C ARG A 883 9.48 -6.12 11.90
N CYS A 884 10.75 -6.13 12.32
CA CYS A 884 11.70 -7.14 11.91
C CYS A 884 11.57 -8.40 12.77
N ALA A 885 11.10 -9.50 12.18
CA ALA A 885 11.02 -10.79 12.86
C ALA A 885 12.35 -11.57 12.83
N PHE A 886 13.39 -11.00 12.24
CA PHE A 886 14.69 -11.66 12.00
C PHE A 886 15.83 -10.99 12.76
N ASP A 887 15.52 -10.04 13.60
CA ASP A 887 16.51 -9.27 14.36
C ASP A 887 17.64 -8.68 13.49
N ALA A 888 17.24 -8.13 12.32
CA ALA A 888 18.17 -7.72 11.27
C ALA A 888 18.28 -6.19 11.10
N ILE A 889 17.52 -5.40 11.86
CA ILE A 889 17.55 -3.94 11.75
C ILE A 889 17.33 -3.30 13.13
N HIS A 890 18.29 -2.47 13.54
CA HIS A 890 18.33 -1.83 14.84
C HIS A 890 18.52 -0.33 14.73
N LEU A 891 18.08 0.42 15.73
CA LEU A 891 18.37 1.83 15.88
C LEU A 891 19.68 2.02 16.63
N HIS A 892 20.49 2.98 16.16
CA HIS A 892 21.73 3.43 16.81
C HIS A 892 21.67 4.93 17.01
N ARG A 893 22.10 5.39 18.19
CA ARG A 893 22.09 6.80 18.57
C ARG A 893 23.29 7.54 18.00
N ASP A 894 23.30 7.76 16.67
CA ASP A 894 24.41 8.35 15.92
C ASP A 894 24.38 9.89 15.89
N LEU A 895 23.24 10.52 16.21
CA LEU A 895 22.99 11.97 16.04
C LEU A 895 22.42 12.60 17.34
N PRO A 896 23.15 12.54 18.48
CA PRO A 896 22.65 13.01 19.77
C PRO A 896 22.19 14.47 19.77
N GLU A 897 22.75 15.32 18.90
CA GLU A 897 22.37 16.72 18.76
C GLU A 897 20.92 16.91 18.28
N CYS A 898 20.33 15.91 17.61
CA CYS A 898 18.94 15.95 17.17
C CYS A 898 17.92 15.83 18.29
N SER A 899 18.33 15.39 19.50
CA SER A 899 17.48 15.37 20.69
C SER A 899 17.52 16.67 21.50
N THR A 900 18.29 17.67 21.06
CA THR A 900 18.33 18.98 21.72
C THR A 900 16.99 19.68 21.55
N MET A 901 16.35 20.06 22.66
CA MET A 901 15.11 20.81 22.70
C MET A 901 15.37 22.25 23.13
N ARG A 902 15.04 23.22 22.28
CA ARG A 902 15.24 24.66 22.50
C ARG A 902 13.91 25.38 22.56
N SER A 903 13.84 26.48 23.30
CA SER A 903 12.73 27.40 23.22
C SER A 903 12.72 28.18 21.89
N ALA A 904 11.54 28.64 21.48
CA ALA A 904 11.39 29.43 20.25
C ALA A 904 12.21 30.73 20.28
N GLU A 905 12.44 31.28 21.48
CA GLU A 905 13.27 32.47 21.71
C GLU A 905 14.74 32.21 21.42
N ASP A 906 15.22 31.01 21.66
CA ASP A 906 16.63 30.60 21.49
C ASP A 906 16.94 30.02 20.10
N LYS A 907 15.96 29.98 19.19
CA LYS A 907 16.12 29.37 17.85
C LYS A 907 17.34 29.87 17.08
N MET A 908 17.63 31.16 17.15
CA MET A 908 18.74 31.76 16.41
C MET A 908 20.12 31.28 16.91
N LYS A 909 20.21 30.81 18.16
CA LYS A 909 21.44 30.20 18.70
C LYS A 909 21.78 28.87 17.98
N GLY A 910 20.75 28.12 17.51
CA GLY A 910 20.93 26.90 16.72
C GLY A 910 21.13 27.18 15.22
N ILE A 911 20.36 28.07 14.64
CA ILE A 911 20.33 28.33 13.19
C ILE A 911 21.54 29.14 12.70
N LEU A 912 21.82 30.25 13.36
CA LEU A 912 22.80 31.22 12.84
C LEU A 912 24.25 30.67 12.72
N PRO A 913 24.79 29.95 13.72
CA PRO A 913 26.13 29.38 13.58
C PRO A 913 26.23 28.37 12.44
N TYR A 914 25.21 27.54 12.26
CA TYR A 914 25.15 26.56 11.18
C TYR A 914 25.06 27.23 9.80
N MET A 915 24.11 28.17 9.63
CA MET A 915 23.97 28.96 8.43
C MET A 915 25.29 29.61 7.97
N ILE A 916 26.00 30.28 8.88
CA ILE A 916 27.26 30.95 8.59
C ILE A 916 28.32 29.96 8.13
N LYS A 917 28.50 28.84 8.90
CA LYS A 917 29.48 27.82 8.55
C LYS A 917 29.17 27.19 7.19
N ARG A 918 27.93 26.84 6.93
CA ARG A 918 27.50 26.25 5.67
C ARG A 918 27.68 27.22 4.48
N LYS A 919 27.31 28.49 4.63
CA LYS A 919 27.49 29.49 3.57
C LYS A 919 28.97 29.68 3.22
N ILE A 920 29.87 29.56 4.18
CA ILE A 920 31.32 29.61 3.93
C ILE A 920 31.77 28.36 3.15
N ARG A 921 31.31 27.16 3.52
CA ARG A 921 31.62 25.92 2.79
C ARG A 921 31.14 25.97 1.36
N ILE A 922 29.88 26.34 1.11
CA ILE A 922 29.31 26.51 -0.25
C ILE A 922 30.14 27.47 -1.09
N ARG A 923 30.54 28.62 -0.53
CA ARG A 923 31.40 29.58 -1.26
C ARG A 923 32.78 29.00 -1.59
N ARG A 924 33.35 28.19 -0.68
CA ARG A 924 34.65 27.53 -0.91
C ARG A 924 34.52 26.46 -2.01
N ALA A 925 33.48 25.65 -1.97
CA ALA A 925 33.20 24.63 -2.97
C ALA A 925 33.03 25.26 -4.38
N LYS A 926 32.17 26.25 -4.51
CA LYS A 926 31.99 27.01 -5.79
C LYS A 926 33.29 27.65 -6.32
N LYS A 927 34.19 28.08 -5.41
CA LYS A 927 35.49 28.63 -5.83
C LYS A 927 36.48 27.54 -6.27
N ALA A 928 36.40 26.35 -5.65
CA ALA A 928 37.20 25.19 -6.05
C ALA A 928 36.75 24.65 -7.42
N GLU A 929 35.44 24.51 -7.64
CA GLU A 929 34.88 24.10 -8.93
C GLU A 929 35.31 25.03 -10.08
N LYS A 930 35.29 26.38 -9.87
CA LYS A 930 35.75 27.38 -10.87
C LYS A 930 37.26 27.36 -11.13
N ARG A 931 38.05 26.72 -10.26
CA ARG A 931 39.51 26.59 -10.46
C ARG A 931 39.88 25.29 -11.18
N ASN A 932 39.03 24.29 -11.06
CA ASN A 932 39.27 22.95 -11.61
C ASN A 932 38.55 22.71 -12.96
N GLY A 933 37.59 23.56 -13.35
CA GLY A 933 37.00 23.66 -14.71
C GLY A 933 37.50 24.89 -15.43
#